data_76af4d60520145337d5a7ee81f5f2b49
#
_entry.id   76af4d60520145337d5a7ee81f5f2b49
#
_cell.length_a   1.000
_cell.length_b   1.000
_cell.length_c   1.000
_cell.angle_alpha   90.00
_cell.angle_beta   90.00
_cell.angle_gamma   90.00
#
_symmetry.space_group_name_H-M   'P 1'
#
loop_
_entity.id
_entity.type
_entity.pdbx_description
1 polymer ?
#
loop_
_entity_poly.entity_id
_entity_poly.type
_entity_poly.pdbx_seq_one_letter_code
_entity_poly.pdbx_strand_id
1 'polypeptide(L)'
;MCRCDSACAGEVGRKQILRFLDAKNECKIQFPFSFSNTLGASSNWTELPPPLFSKVVIMLIDALRDDFVFGSKGVKFMPYTTYLVEKGSSLSFVAEAKPPTVTMPRIKALLTGSLPGFIDVVRNLNSPTLLEDNVITRAKAAGKRIIFYGDETWVKLFPKHFVEYDGTTSFFVSDYTEVDNNVTRHLDKVLKRQDWDVLILHYLGLDHIGHISGPSSPLIGPKLSEMDSILMKIHTSLLSEERGALLPSLLALCGDHGMSEAGGHGASSMEEVNTALVLISSAFERKPGDVRHPTHVQQTDLAATLSVGLGLPIPKSNTGSLLFRVVEGRPVREQLRLLHLNTVQLSKLLQENVPSYKKEPGFEQFKVAERLHRSWVRLYLEGSNSEALANLGAKVRRQYLDALRMLRLSLTRRAAQYDVYSMAVGTVLVLEALALLLLGVPQALSSRAELDVPLLSPVLPLLFGLLLLALAALHVVVCTAVDSSCYLCGLPWLAAGGVMALTAALLCAGVSALTRIFAGGQCLTQTPPQSTSRWSELGLLSFLGTVGHVLSLGASSFIEEEHQTWYFLINTLCLALCHQIYRHCFLGDDCAPQRCPHTGEEFDGVAVARQGKRAGPEGWELSHAPKDPSSLEALRGPERWMVLASPWLVLACCRLLRSLNQTGVQWAHRPDLGHWLTSSDHKAELSVLAALSLTMIFVLVQKRCSLTSKVAVAFGLLGIYCYRAAIGNVLFPWQQDNKDISKGITEARFVYVFVLGILFTGTKDLLKSQIIAADFTARTVGLWEIHSGLVLLAALLLRPHNLPVLVLSLTVQTVMTQFIWRPLRHGAAAVTVMHYWFGQAFFYFQGNSNSIATVDISAGFVGLDAYMEIPAMFLTAFATYSGPVLWASHLVNFLTSEASSGSALRRACFCYALVCSVPVSVYIVMVTSLRYHLFIWSVFSPKLLYEGMHLLITAAVCIFFTAMDQTNTKS
;
A
#
# COMPACT_ATOMS: atom_id res chain seq x y z
N MET A 1 -4.41 45.11 -20.68
CA MET A 1 -5.00 46.21 -21.45
C MET A 1 -5.47 45.67 -22.80
N CYS A 2 -6.73 45.31 -22.92
CA CYS A 2 -7.40 45.14 -24.21
C CYS A 2 -8.72 45.82 -24.06
N ARG A 3 -8.94 46.87 -24.86
CA ARG A 3 -10.24 47.55 -25.02
C ARG A 3 -11.24 46.60 -25.62
N CYS A 4 -12.42 46.49 -25.02
CA CYS A 4 -13.60 46.01 -25.67
C CYS A 4 -14.52 47.23 -25.92
N ASP A 5 -14.80 47.45 -27.19
CA ASP A 5 -15.84 48.39 -27.62
C ASP A 5 -17.23 47.77 -27.41
N SER A 6 -18.09 48.58 -26.91
CA SER A 6 -19.49 48.35 -26.63
C SER A 6 -20.33 48.27 -27.91
N ALA A 7 -21.07 47.21 -28.13
CA ALA A 7 -22.43 47.17 -28.69
C ALA A 7 -22.92 45.72 -28.79
N CYS A 8 -23.99 45.43 -28.07
CA CYS A 8 -25.12 44.58 -28.34
C CYS A 8 -25.62 43.90 -27.05
N ALA A 9 -26.54 44.56 -26.41
CA ALA A 9 -27.39 43.95 -25.36
C ALA A 9 -28.53 43.19 -26.04
N GLY A 10 -28.72 41.92 -25.62
CA GLY A 10 -29.93 41.16 -25.98
C GLY A 10 -29.59 39.71 -26.33
N GLU A 11 -30.05 38.77 -25.47
CA GLU A 11 -30.08 37.32 -25.71
C GLU A 11 -28.85 36.45 -25.45
N VAL A 12 -28.00 36.72 -24.47
CA VAL A 12 -26.76 35.94 -24.25
C VAL A 12 -26.61 35.43 -22.81
N GLY A 13 -27.64 35.37 -22.00
CA GLY A 13 -27.51 34.94 -20.56
C GLY A 13 -27.22 33.43 -20.33
N ARG A 14 -27.62 32.54 -21.22
CA ARG A 14 -27.44 31.07 -21.03
C ARG A 14 -26.27 30.46 -21.81
N LYS A 15 -25.92 31.03 -22.96
CA LYS A 15 -24.80 30.54 -23.77
C LYS A 15 -23.42 31.00 -23.28
N GLN A 16 -23.37 32.11 -22.52
CA GLN A 16 -22.10 32.61 -21.96
C GLN A 16 -21.64 31.82 -20.72
N ILE A 17 -22.57 31.32 -19.89
CA ILE A 17 -22.21 30.47 -18.73
C ILE A 17 -21.69 29.11 -19.22
N LEU A 18 -22.27 28.53 -20.26
CA LEU A 18 -21.76 27.29 -20.85
C LEU A 18 -20.41 27.46 -21.59
N ARG A 19 -20.17 28.61 -22.23
CA ARG A 19 -18.88 28.92 -22.84
C ARG A 19 -17.81 29.26 -21.83
N PHE A 20 -18.16 29.76 -20.65
CA PHE A 20 -17.22 29.99 -19.55
C PHE A 20 -16.78 28.68 -18.86
N LEU A 21 -17.63 27.66 -18.85
CA LEU A 21 -17.34 26.33 -18.40
C LEU A 21 -16.48 25.52 -19.40
N ASP A 22 -16.75 25.67 -20.69
CA ASP A 22 -15.97 25.08 -21.77
C ASP A 22 -14.57 25.75 -21.94
N ALA A 23 -14.47 27.04 -21.71
CA ALA A 23 -13.18 27.76 -21.80
C ALA A 23 -12.19 27.40 -20.69
N LYS A 24 -12.65 26.83 -19.55
CA LYS A 24 -11.75 26.28 -18.54
C LYS A 24 -11.21 24.89 -18.88
N ASN A 25 -11.92 24.13 -19.69
CA ASN A 25 -11.43 22.84 -20.19
C ASN A 25 -10.53 22.96 -21.43
N GLU A 26 -10.52 24.09 -22.11
CA GLU A 26 -9.64 24.36 -23.25
C GLU A 26 -8.53 25.39 -22.94
N CYS A 27 -8.39 25.91 -21.74
CA CYS A 27 -7.13 26.51 -21.31
C CYS A 27 -6.10 25.39 -21.12
N LYS A 28 -5.78 24.67 -22.19
CA LYS A 28 -4.41 24.28 -22.45
C LYS A 28 -3.64 25.59 -22.44
N ILE A 29 -3.03 25.88 -21.30
CA ILE A 29 -1.93 26.82 -21.22
C ILE A 29 -0.84 26.22 -22.11
N GLN A 30 -0.95 26.41 -23.40
CA GLN A 30 0.20 26.43 -24.28
C GLN A 30 1.05 27.58 -23.75
N PHE A 31 1.92 27.26 -22.81
CA PHE A 31 3.06 28.12 -22.55
C PHE A 31 3.92 28.06 -23.83
N PRO A 32 3.98 29.12 -24.62
CA PRO A 32 4.99 29.23 -25.65
C PRO A 32 6.29 29.56 -24.93
N PHE A 33 6.92 28.58 -24.33
CA PHE A 33 8.31 28.70 -23.92
C PHE A 33 9.20 28.23 -25.06
N SER A 34 9.29 29.07 -26.05
CA SER A 34 10.51 29.24 -26.78
C SER A 34 11.56 29.70 -25.74
N PHE A 35 12.62 28.89 -25.52
CA PHE A 35 13.74 29.22 -24.65
C PHE A 35 14.48 30.52 -25.03
N SER A 36 14.10 31.12 -26.15
CA SER A 36 14.65 32.35 -26.72
C SER A 36 14.22 33.63 -26.01
N ASN A 37 13.14 33.66 -25.20
CA ASN A 37 12.54 34.91 -24.74
C ASN A 37 12.78 35.29 -23.29
N THR A 38 13.62 34.57 -22.53
CA THR A 38 13.91 34.89 -21.11
C THR A 38 15.37 35.23 -20.78
N LEU A 39 16.24 35.25 -21.77
CA LEU A 39 17.56 35.85 -21.65
C LEU A 39 17.52 37.15 -22.45
N GLY A 40 17.51 38.29 -21.74
CA GLY A 40 17.53 39.60 -22.36
C GLY A 40 18.68 39.73 -23.32
N ALA A 41 18.35 40.28 -24.49
CA ALA A 41 19.17 40.87 -25.53
C ALA A 41 20.67 40.50 -25.62
N SER A 42 21.03 39.98 -26.78
CA SER A 42 22.36 40.01 -27.41
C SER A 42 23.43 39.10 -26.78
N SER A 43 23.34 37.83 -27.03
CA SER A 43 24.52 36.98 -27.30
C SER A 43 24.04 35.56 -27.70
N ASN A 44 24.80 34.85 -28.51
CA ASN A 44 24.64 33.46 -28.97
C ASN A 44 24.61 32.41 -27.83
N TRP A 45 24.26 32.82 -26.59
CA TRP A 45 24.16 32.00 -25.38
C TRP A 45 22.83 31.28 -25.27
N THR A 46 21.90 31.57 -26.17
CA THR A 46 20.53 31.01 -26.16
C THR A 46 20.38 29.71 -26.93
N GLU A 47 21.34 29.33 -27.76
CA GLU A 47 21.33 28.07 -28.46
C GLU A 47 21.71 26.91 -27.54
N LEU A 48 20.91 25.84 -27.61
CA LEU A 48 21.24 24.61 -26.94
C LEU A 48 22.57 24.05 -27.46
N PRO A 49 23.40 23.44 -26.59
CA PRO A 49 24.60 22.79 -27.06
C PRO A 49 24.25 21.66 -28.03
N PRO A 50 25.14 21.37 -29.00
CA PRO A 50 24.92 20.23 -29.90
C PRO A 50 24.82 18.93 -29.09
N PRO A 51 24.12 17.92 -29.60
CA PRO A 51 24.03 16.62 -28.94
C PRO A 51 25.44 16.01 -28.77
N LEU A 52 25.64 15.32 -27.65
CA LEU A 52 26.88 14.61 -27.36
C LEU A 52 26.91 13.23 -28.03
N PHE A 53 25.74 12.66 -28.24
CA PHE A 53 25.55 11.30 -28.77
C PHE A 53 24.60 11.32 -29.97
N SER A 54 24.91 10.48 -30.97
CA SER A 54 24.05 10.31 -32.15
C SER A 54 22.80 9.53 -31.84
N LYS A 55 22.96 8.44 -31.07
CA LYS A 55 21.90 7.55 -30.63
C LYS A 55 22.00 7.27 -29.12
N VAL A 56 20.87 7.08 -28.48
CA VAL A 56 20.79 6.70 -27.07
C VAL A 56 19.94 5.45 -26.94
N VAL A 57 20.50 4.41 -26.31
CA VAL A 57 19.75 3.21 -25.91
C VAL A 57 19.65 3.21 -24.39
N ILE A 58 18.44 3.10 -23.88
CA ILE A 58 18.15 2.92 -22.45
C ILE A 58 17.71 1.47 -22.27
N MET A 59 18.55 0.67 -21.63
CA MET A 59 18.25 -0.68 -21.20
C MET A 59 17.93 -0.66 -19.72
N LEU A 60 16.62 -0.60 -19.40
CA LEU A 60 16.12 -0.65 -18.04
C LEU A 60 15.82 -2.11 -17.70
N ILE A 61 16.40 -2.59 -16.61
CA ILE A 61 16.09 -3.91 -16.04
C ILE A 61 15.42 -3.65 -14.70
N ASP A 62 14.15 -4.07 -14.58
CA ASP A 62 13.36 -3.89 -13.39
C ASP A 62 13.99 -4.62 -12.20
N ALA A 63 14.04 -3.98 -11.04
CA ALA A 63 14.63 -4.46 -9.80
C ALA A 63 16.14 -4.83 -9.89
N LEU A 64 16.92 -4.18 -10.75
CA LEU A 64 18.36 -4.42 -10.89
C LEU A 64 19.14 -3.78 -9.74
N ARG A 65 19.44 -4.58 -8.71
CA ARG A 65 20.27 -4.21 -7.55
C ARG A 65 21.71 -3.91 -7.99
N ASP A 66 22.37 -3.03 -7.26
CA ASP A 66 23.79 -2.71 -7.47
C ASP A 66 24.70 -3.93 -7.27
N ASP A 67 24.43 -4.78 -6.27
CA ASP A 67 25.21 -5.99 -5.99
C ASP A 67 25.04 -7.09 -7.05
N PHE A 68 23.97 -7.06 -7.86
CA PHE A 68 23.79 -7.97 -9.00
C PHE A 68 24.75 -7.65 -10.14
N VAL A 69 25.22 -6.43 -10.25
CA VAL A 69 26.16 -5.98 -11.28
C VAL A 69 27.59 -5.82 -10.75
N PHE A 70 27.75 -5.20 -9.57
CA PHE A 70 29.06 -4.85 -9.01
C PHE A 70 29.54 -5.85 -7.95
N GLY A 71 28.70 -6.78 -7.52
CA GLY A 71 29.02 -7.83 -6.54
C GLY A 71 29.44 -9.16 -7.18
N SER A 72 29.54 -10.18 -6.34
CA SER A 72 29.96 -11.54 -6.78
C SER A 72 29.05 -12.17 -7.82
N LYS A 73 27.74 -11.85 -7.81
CA LYS A 73 26.78 -12.30 -8.82
C LYS A 73 27.09 -11.70 -10.18
N GLY A 74 27.43 -10.40 -10.24
CA GLY A 74 27.83 -9.74 -11.47
C GLY A 74 29.05 -10.40 -12.12
N VAL A 75 30.10 -10.62 -11.35
CA VAL A 75 31.32 -11.31 -11.82
C VAL A 75 30.97 -12.70 -12.38
N LYS A 76 30.07 -13.42 -11.73
CA LYS A 76 29.73 -14.80 -12.12
C LYS A 76 28.76 -14.86 -13.33
N PHE A 77 27.75 -14.04 -13.38
CA PHE A 77 26.64 -14.17 -14.29
C PHE A 77 26.54 -13.04 -15.35
N MET A 78 27.27 -11.92 -15.14
CA MET A 78 27.35 -10.81 -16.09
C MET A 78 28.83 -10.51 -16.48
N PRO A 79 29.57 -11.48 -17.03
CA PRO A 79 31.00 -11.35 -17.30
C PRO A 79 31.33 -10.25 -18.33
N TYR A 80 30.47 -10.03 -19.32
CA TYR A 80 30.65 -8.96 -20.29
C TYR A 80 30.45 -7.59 -19.68
N THR A 81 29.40 -7.40 -18.92
CA THR A 81 29.14 -6.14 -18.16
C THR A 81 30.29 -5.88 -17.19
N THR A 82 30.76 -6.91 -16.45
CA THR A 82 31.90 -6.78 -15.54
C THR A 82 33.15 -6.36 -16.29
N TYR A 83 33.43 -6.95 -17.44
CA TYR A 83 34.55 -6.54 -18.29
C TYR A 83 34.47 -5.07 -18.71
N LEU A 84 33.27 -4.60 -19.12
CA LEU A 84 33.05 -3.19 -19.47
C LEU A 84 33.24 -2.25 -18.27
N VAL A 85 32.80 -2.66 -17.09
CA VAL A 85 32.96 -1.89 -15.82
C VAL A 85 34.42 -1.80 -15.42
N GLU A 86 35.17 -2.89 -15.50
CA GLU A 86 36.57 -2.93 -15.05
C GLU A 86 37.55 -2.38 -16.09
N LYS A 87 37.38 -2.69 -17.36
CA LYS A 87 38.37 -2.48 -18.41
C LYS A 87 37.84 -1.74 -19.64
N GLY A 88 36.51 -1.66 -19.81
CA GLY A 88 35.86 -1.10 -20.98
C GLY A 88 35.64 0.40 -20.94
N SER A 89 35.09 0.94 -22.04
CA SER A 89 34.70 2.36 -22.17
C SER A 89 33.37 2.61 -21.50
N SER A 90 33.36 2.62 -20.18
CA SER A 90 32.16 2.80 -19.35
C SER A 90 32.37 3.69 -18.14
N LEU A 91 31.26 4.22 -17.63
CA LEU A 91 31.16 4.94 -16.36
C LEU A 91 30.15 4.23 -15.47
N SER A 92 30.59 3.82 -14.28
CA SER A 92 29.81 3.01 -13.34
C SER A 92 29.38 3.85 -12.16
N PHE A 93 28.11 3.73 -11.80
CA PHE A 93 27.48 4.44 -10.68
C PHE A 93 26.55 3.50 -9.91
N VAL A 94 26.43 3.73 -8.60
CA VAL A 94 25.32 3.25 -7.79
C VAL A 94 24.29 4.37 -7.76
N ALA A 95 23.16 4.16 -8.43
CA ALA A 95 22.10 5.16 -8.50
C ALA A 95 21.10 4.95 -7.36
N GLU A 96 21.02 5.94 -6.48
CA GLU A 96 20.14 5.91 -5.32
C GLU A 96 18.70 6.27 -5.73
N ALA A 97 17.79 5.32 -5.68
CA ALA A 97 16.36 5.48 -5.88
C ALA A 97 15.71 5.91 -4.56
N LYS A 98 15.15 7.11 -4.50
CA LYS A 98 14.45 7.54 -3.28
C LYS A 98 13.06 6.90 -3.18
N PRO A 99 12.60 6.49 -1.97
CA PRO A 99 11.26 5.97 -1.80
C PRO A 99 10.18 6.91 -2.36
N PRO A 100 9.06 6.36 -2.91
CA PRO A 100 8.72 4.95 -3.04
C PRO A 100 9.50 4.25 -4.16
N THR A 101 10.04 3.06 -3.86
CA THR A 101 10.80 2.21 -4.78
C THR A 101 9.86 1.29 -5.56
N VAL A 102 9.03 1.88 -6.41
CA VAL A 102 8.01 1.23 -7.25
C VAL A 102 8.17 1.71 -8.69
N THR A 103 7.96 0.85 -9.65
CA THR A 103 8.29 1.03 -11.08
C THR A 103 7.81 2.37 -11.65
N MET A 104 6.50 2.71 -11.61
CA MET A 104 5.97 3.94 -12.20
C MET A 104 6.56 5.23 -11.57
N PRO A 105 6.60 5.37 -10.24
CA PRO A 105 7.28 6.50 -9.59
C PRO A 105 8.76 6.63 -10.00
N ARG A 106 9.45 5.51 -10.22
CA ARG A 106 10.85 5.51 -10.61
C ARG A 106 11.05 5.90 -12.07
N ILE A 107 10.23 5.38 -12.99
CA ILE A 107 10.20 5.83 -14.39
C ILE A 107 9.97 7.36 -14.45
N LYS A 108 9.03 7.86 -13.65
CA LYS A 108 8.78 9.30 -13.51
C LYS A 108 10.04 10.03 -13.06
N ALA A 109 10.71 9.57 -12.00
CA ALA A 109 11.93 10.19 -11.48
C ALA A 109 13.09 10.19 -12.50
N LEU A 110 13.30 9.07 -13.19
CA LEU A 110 14.34 8.91 -14.22
C LEU A 110 14.17 9.89 -15.39
N LEU A 111 12.93 10.22 -15.75
CA LEU A 111 12.62 11.02 -16.96
C LEU A 111 12.32 12.48 -16.66
N THR A 112 11.76 12.82 -15.52
CA THR A 112 11.50 14.21 -15.12
C THR A 112 12.64 14.81 -14.30
N GLY A 113 13.44 13.95 -13.63
CA GLY A 113 14.40 14.38 -12.62
C GLY A 113 13.76 14.94 -11.35
N SER A 114 12.45 14.79 -11.17
CA SER A 114 11.73 15.21 -9.97
C SER A 114 11.62 14.07 -8.95
N LEU A 115 11.43 14.43 -7.68
CA LEU A 115 11.13 13.45 -6.65
C LEU A 115 9.67 13.08 -6.72
N PRO A 116 9.31 11.80 -6.88
CA PRO A 116 7.91 11.36 -6.88
C PRO A 116 7.29 11.48 -5.49
N GLY A 117 5.97 11.66 -5.46
CA GLY A 117 5.21 11.68 -4.22
C GLY A 117 4.68 10.28 -3.85
N PHE A 118 4.31 10.09 -2.58
CA PHE A 118 3.73 8.80 -2.14
C PHE A 118 2.43 8.44 -2.88
N ILE A 119 1.65 9.43 -3.30
CA ILE A 119 0.45 9.22 -4.11
C ILE A 119 0.74 8.51 -5.45
N ASP A 120 1.96 8.61 -5.95
CA ASP A 120 2.35 7.94 -7.19
C ASP A 120 2.39 6.40 -7.02
N VAL A 121 2.46 5.87 -5.78
CA VAL A 121 2.28 4.44 -5.50
C VAL A 121 0.87 3.98 -5.87
N VAL A 122 -0.13 4.76 -5.48
CA VAL A 122 -1.54 4.46 -5.84
C VAL A 122 -1.75 4.62 -7.34
N ARG A 123 -1.13 5.62 -7.95
CA ARG A 123 -1.17 5.84 -9.40
C ARG A 123 -0.48 4.74 -10.21
N ASN A 124 0.45 4.00 -9.61
CA ASN A 124 1.10 2.86 -10.27
C ASN A 124 0.08 1.80 -10.72
N LEU A 125 -1.03 1.65 -10.02
CA LEU A 125 -2.08 0.69 -10.37
C LEU A 125 -2.77 1.02 -11.71
N ASN A 126 -2.86 2.29 -12.09
CA ASN A 126 -3.54 2.73 -13.33
C ASN A 126 -2.73 3.77 -14.14
N SER A 127 -1.49 4.00 -13.84
CA SER A 127 -0.49 4.82 -14.58
C SER A 127 -1.09 5.91 -15.47
N PRO A 128 -1.65 7.01 -14.93
CA PRO A 128 -2.26 8.07 -15.74
C PRO A 128 -1.19 8.81 -16.56
N THR A 129 -1.60 9.38 -17.69
CA THR A 129 -0.68 10.16 -18.56
C THR A 129 0.14 11.18 -17.77
N LEU A 130 1.46 11.13 -17.95
CA LEU A 130 2.40 12.04 -17.30
C LEU A 130 2.35 13.42 -17.94
N LEU A 131 1.80 14.39 -17.23
CA LEU A 131 1.66 15.78 -17.70
C LEU A 131 2.90 16.64 -17.39
N GLU A 132 3.76 16.16 -16.50
CA GLU A 132 4.97 16.86 -16.10
C GLU A 132 6.00 16.90 -17.26
N ASP A 133 6.78 17.97 -17.31
CA ASP A 133 7.85 18.14 -18.28
C ASP A 133 8.92 17.06 -18.11
N ASN A 134 9.27 16.35 -19.18
CA ASN A 134 10.11 15.16 -19.15
C ASN A 134 10.95 15.00 -20.41
N VAL A 135 11.97 14.17 -20.34
CA VAL A 135 12.93 13.91 -21.43
C VAL A 135 12.23 13.39 -22.69
N ILE A 136 11.23 12.50 -22.55
CA ILE A 136 10.52 11.88 -23.70
C ILE A 136 9.72 12.93 -24.49
N THR A 137 8.97 13.78 -23.77
CA THR A 137 8.21 14.88 -24.39
C THR A 137 9.13 15.88 -25.06
N ARG A 138 10.29 16.19 -24.44
CA ARG A 138 11.29 17.08 -25.01
C ARG A 138 11.96 16.49 -26.25
N ALA A 139 12.32 15.21 -26.23
CA ALA A 139 12.90 14.52 -27.37
C ALA A 139 11.93 14.52 -28.56
N LYS A 140 10.65 14.19 -28.33
CA LYS A 140 9.62 14.26 -29.37
C LYS A 140 9.45 15.68 -29.94
N ALA A 141 9.40 16.69 -29.06
CA ALA A 141 9.29 18.10 -29.50
C ALA A 141 10.50 18.55 -30.32
N ALA A 142 11.68 17.96 -30.10
CA ALA A 142 12.89 18.19 -30.91
C ALA A 142 12.96 17.35 -32.20
N GLY A 143 11.86 16.61 -32.53
CA GLY A 143 11.78 15.78 -33.73
C GLY A 143 12.52 14.44 -33.64
N LYS A 144 12.96 14.02 -32.42
CA LYS A 144 13.63 12.74 -32.21
C LYS A 144 12.67 11.57 -32.39
N ARG A 145 13.10 10.53 -33.06
CA ARG A 145 12.35 9.29 -33.25
C ARG A 145 12.64 8.32 -32.12
N ILE A 146 11.61 8.04 -31.33
CA ILE A 146 11.69 7.21 -30.13
C ILE A 146 10.98 5.88 -30.37
N ILE A 147 11.68 4.77 -30.12
CA ILE A 147 11.14 3.41 -30.17
C ILE A 147 11.12 2.84 -28.74
N PHE A 148 10.07 2.14 -28.39
CA PHE A 148 9.89 1.56 -27.05
C PHE A 148 9.43 0.11 -27.13
N TYR A 149 10.06 -0.77 -26.33
CA TYR A 149 9.60 -2.15 -26.08
C TYR A 149 9.74 -2.47 -24.60
N GLY A 150 8.68 -2.99 -23.96
CA GLY A 150 8.66 -3.41 -22.56
C GLY A 150 7.37 -3.11 -21.84
N ASP A 151 7.45 -2.70 -20.57
CA ASP A 151 6.30 -2.45 -19.71
C ASP A 151 5.29 -1.45 -20.33
N GLU A 152 4.03 -1.88 -20.45
CA GLU A 152 2.96 -1.02 -20.98
C GLU A 152 2.72 0.26 -20.16
N THR A 153 3.23 0.35 -18.93
CA THR A 153 3.22 1.56 -18.09
C THR A 153 3.79 2.76 -18.87
N TRP A 154 4.85 2.55 -19.67
CA TRP A 154 5.42 3.61 -20.51
C TRP A 154 4.43 4.10 -21.56
N VAL A 155 3.69 3.20 -22.19
CA VAL A 155 2.70 3.56 -23.23
C VAL A 155 1.55 4.35 -22.62
N LYS A 156 1.13 4.01 -21.40
CA LYS A 156 0.11 4.73 -20.64
C LYS A 156 0.60 6.12 -20.18
N LEU A 157 1.84 6.22 -19.71
CA LEU A 157 2.45 7.48 -19.29
C LEU A 157 2.69 8.45 -20.46
N PHE A 158 3.08 7.93 -21.64
CA PHE A 158 3.48 8.70 -22.80
C PHE A 158 2.67 8.34 -24.06
N PRO A 159 1.33 8.51 -24.05
CA PRO A 159 0.51 8.15 -25.19
C PRO A 159 0.94 8.94 -26.45
N LYS A 160 1.07 8.22 -27.57
CA LYS A 160 1.45 8.80 -28.89
C LYS A 160 2.86 9.44 -28.93
N HIS A 161 3.77 9.13 -27.99
CA HIS A 161 5.14 9.66 -28.05
C HIS A 161 6.10 8.75 -28.83
N PHE A 162 5.81 7.48 -28.93
CA PHE A 162 6.63 6.49 -29.58
C PHE A 162 6.24 6.33 -31.07
N VAL A 163 7.23 6.22 -31.94
CA VAL A 163 7.00 5.92 -33.38
C VAL A 163 6.64 4.46 -33.58
N GLU A 164 7.27 3.59 -32.81
CA GLU A 164 7.00 2.15 -32.76
C GLU A 164 7.09 1.73 -31.30
N TYR A 165 6.16 0.87 -30.87
CA TYR A 165 6.16 0.36 -29.50
C TYR A 165 5.49 -1.01 -29.43
N ASP A 166 5.91 -1.79 -28.44
CA ASP A 166 5.24 -3.01 -28.00
C ASP A 166 5.23 -3.04 -26.47
N GLY A 167 4.03 -3.09 -25.88
CA GLY A 167 3.83 -3.03 -24.43
C GLY A 167 3.47 -4.41 -23.86
N THR A 168 4.20 -4.82 -22.83
CA THR A 168 3.91 -6.05 -22.06
C THR A 168 3.42 -5.69 -20.67
N THR A 169 2.57 -6.52 -20.08
CA THR A 169 1.98 -6.27 -18.76
C THR A 169 2.98 -6.56 -17.64
N SER A 170 3.33 -5.54 -16.85
CA SER A 170 4.26 -5.66 -15.71
C SER A 170 3.68 -6.37 -14.49
N PHE A 171 2.37 -6.46 -14.38
CA PHE A 171 1.73 -7.04 -13.19
C PHE A 171 1.57 -8.55 -13.20
N PHE A 172 1.86 -9.23 -14.31
CA PHE A 172 1.71 -10.68 -14.42
C PHE A 172 3.00 -11.39 -14.02
N VAL A 173 3.37 -11.29 -12.76
CA VAL A 173 4.66 -11.76 -12.21
C VAL A 173 4.95 -13.26 -12.38
N SER A 174 3.93 -14.09 -12.64
CA SER A 174 4.13 -15.51 -12.97
C SER A 174 4.80 -15.73 -14.33
N ASP A 175 4.85 -14.70 -15.17
CA ASP A 175 5.52 -14.73 -16.47
C ASP A 175 6.82 -13.93 -16.38
N TYR A 176 7.93 -14.61 -16.18
CA TYR A 176 9.27 -14.04 -16.16
C TYR A 176 10.11 -14.35 -17.41
N THR A 177 9.51 -15.05 -18.38
CA THR A 177 10.20 -15.46 -19.61
C THR A 177 9.62 -14.74 -20.83
N GLU A 178 8.32 -14.86 -21.09
CA GLU A 178 7.69 -14.28 -22.27
C GLU A 178 7.68 -12.75 -22.25
N VAL A 179 7.60 -12.13 -21.06
CA VAL A 179 7.70 -10.67 -20.92
C VAL A 179 9.01 -10.12 -21.48
N ASP A 180 10.13 -10.83 -21.27
CA ASP A 180 11.43 -10.43 -21.77
C ASP A 180 11.65 -10.87 -23.23
N ASN A 181 11.15 -12.05 -23.63
CA ASN A 181 11.15 -12.51 -25.01
C ASN A 181 10.39 -11.54 -25.93
N ASN A 182 9.28 -10.95 -25.44
CA ASN A 182 8.52 -9.95 -26.18
C ASN A 182 9.32 -8.68 -26.48
N VAL A 183 10.27 -8.32 -25.62
CA VAL A 183 11.22 -7.23 -25.88
C VAL A 183 12.32 -7.68 -26.84
N THR A 184 12.93 -8.81 -26.54
CA THR A 184 14.12 -9.33 -27.26
C THR A 184 13.86 -9.66 -28.72
N ARG A 185 12.65 -10.15 -29.08
CA ARG A 185 12.26 -10.48 -30.46
C ARG A 185 12.38 -9.32 -31.43
N HIS A 186 12.29 -8.07 -30.96
CA HIS A 186 12.37 -6.89 -31.80
C HIS A 186 13.81 -6.42 -32.06
N LEU A 187 14.79 -6.87 -31.25
CA LEU A 187 16.15 -6.36 -31.27
C LEU A 187 16.84 -6.55 -32.63
N ASP A 188 16.75 -7.76 -33.23
CA ASP A 188 17.39 -8.03 -34.50
C ASP A 188 16.91 -7.16 -35.65
N LYS A 189 15.66 -6.75 -35.60
CA LYS A 189 15.07 -5.84 -36.58
C LYS A 189 15.44 -4.39 -36.31
N VAL A 190 15.32 -3.92 -35.05
CA VAL A 190 15.51 -2.52 -34.71
C VAL A 190 16.99 -2.10 -34.76
N LEU A 191 17.91 -2.98 -34.36
CA LEU A 191 19.35 -2.70 -34.38
C LEU A 191 19.93 -2.60 -35.79
N LYS A 192 19.28 -3.15 -36.80
CA LYS A 192 19.69 -2.99 -38.22
C LYS A 192 19.17 -1.71 -38.85
N ARG A 193 18.28 -0.99 -38.18
CA ARG A 193 17.66 0.24 -38.71
C ARG A 193 18.45 1.46 -38.24
N GLN A 194 18.50 2.47 -39.10
CA GLN A 194 19.16 3.76 -38.81
C GLN A 194 18.15 4.89 -38.58
N ASP A 195 16.88 4.61 -38.64
CA ASP A 195 15.80 5.61 -38.62
C ASP A 195 15.25 5.91 -37.21
N TRP A 196 16.05 5.75 -36.18
CA TRP A 196 15.69 6.06 -34.81
C TRP A 196 16.84 6.77 -34.06
N ASP A 197 16.49 7.61 -33.07
CA ASP A 197 17.44 8.35 -32.23
C ASP A 197 17.51 7.81 -30.81
N VAL A 198 16.35 7.34 -30.28
CA VAL A 198 16.25 6.83 -28.91
C VAL A 198 15.53 5.49 -28.92
N LEU A 199 16.17 4.48 -28.36
CA LEU A 199 15.59 3.14 -28.15
C LEU A 199 15.48 2.89 -26.64
N ILE A 200 14.29 2.57 -26.16
CA ILE A 200 14.02 2.25 -24.76
C ILE A 200 13.57 0.80 -24.69
N LEU A 201 14.28 0.04 -23.87
CA LEU A 201 14.01 -1.38 -23.60
C LEU A 201 13.80 -1.54 -22.11
N HIS A 202 12.66 -2.11 -21.71
CA HIS A 202 12.34 -2.35 -20.30
C HIS A 202 12.06 -3.82 -20.06
N TYR A 203 12.97 -4.49 -19.38
CA TYR A 203 12.95 -5.91 -19.05
C TYR A 203 12.38 -6.12 -17.64
N LEU A 204 11.38 -6.99 -17.50
CA LEU A 204 10.61 -7.19 -16.28
C LEU A 204 10.94 -8.52 -15.57
N GLY A 205 11.54 -9.47 -16.27
CA GLY A 205 11.66 -10.85 -15.79
C GLY A 205 12.47 -11.01 -14.52
N LEU A 206 13.44 -10.12 -14.24
CA LEU A 206 14.24 -10.16 -13.02
C LEU A 206 13.40 -9.81 -11.78
N ASP A 207 12.58 -8.78 -11.87
CA ASP A 207 11.64 -8.39 -10.81
C ASP A 207 10.58 -9.46 -10.56
N HIS A 208 10.03 -10.03 -11.64
CA HIS A 208 9.05 -11.11 -11.54
C HIS A 208 9.61 -12.34 -10.81
N ILE A 209 10.87 -12.73 -11.08
CA ILE A 209 11.54 -13.79 -10.33
C ILE A 209 11.70 -13.41 -8.87
N GLY A 210 12.05 -12.15 -8.59
CA GLY A 210 12.13 -11.61 -7.23
C GLY A 210 10.85 -11.82 -6.46
N HIS A 211 9.72 -11.41 -7.02
CA HIS A 211 8.40 -11.56 -6.41
C HIS A 211 7.98 -13.01 -6.15
N ILE A 212 8.36 -13.94 -7.03
CA ILE A 212 8.00 -15.36 -6.90
C ILE A 212 8.88 -16.09 -5.88
N SER A 213 10.19 -15.86 -5.93
CA SER A 213 11.17 -16.74 -5.24
C SER A 213 12.33 -16.01 -4.58
N GLY A 214 12.31 -14.68 -4.55
CA GLY A 214 13.31 -13.83 -3.90
C GLY A 214 14.65 -13.70 -4.66
N PRO A 215 15.55 -12.81 -4.20
CA PRO A 215 16.82 -12.49 -4.84
C PRO A 215 17.83 -13.63 -4.79
N SER A 216 17.64 -14.61 -3.92
CA SER A 216 18.51 -15.81 -3.78
C SER A 216 18.05 -16.98 -4.66
N SER A 217 17.00 -16.79 -5.45
CA SER A 217 16.49 -17.83 -6.36
C SER A 217 17.54 -18.31 -7.34
N PRO A 218 17.57 -19.62 -7.65
CA PRO A 218 18.46 -20.19 -8.68
C PRO A 218 18.17 -19.64 -10.08
N LEU A 219 16.99 -19.03 -10.30
CA LEU A 219 16.60 -18.41 -11.57
C LEU A 219 17.25 -17.04 -11.82
N ILE A 220 17.72 -16.37 -10.79
CA ILE A 220 18.36 -15.04 -10.91
C ILE A 220 19.64 -15.11 -11.75
N GLY A 221 20.50 -16.10 -11.50
CA GLY A 221 21.74 -16.25 -12.26
C GLY A 221 21.52 -16.38 -13.78
N PRO A 222 20.74 -17.36 -14.24
CA PRO A 222 20.38 -17.49 -15.66
C PRO A 222 19.76 -16.23 -16.27
N LYS A 223 18.90 -15.52 -15.54
CA LYS A 223 18.28 -14.26 -15.99
C LYS A 223 19.32 -13.15 -16.17
N LEU A 224 20.24 -12.99 -15.21
CA LEU A 224 21.35 -12.04 -15.33
C LEU A 224 22.25 -12.37 -16.54
N SER A 225 22.52 -13.65 -16.81
CA SER A 225 23.31 -14.07 -17.98
C SER A 225 22.59 -13.79 -19.30
N GLU A 226 21.25 -13.93 -19.32
CA GLU A 226 20.42 -13.52 -20.45
C GLU A 226 20.55 -12.01 -20.70
N MET A 227 20.42 -11.18 -19.66
CA MET A 227 20.55 -9.72 -19.75
C MET A 227 21.95 -9.30 -20.21
N ASP A 228 23.03 -9.96 -19.75
CA ASP A 228 24.40 -9.71 -20.16
C ASP A 228 24.63 -10.01 -21.65
N SER A 229 24.03 -11.10 -22.15
CA SER A 229 24.06 -11.48 -23.58
C SER A 229 23.35 -10.46 -24.46
N ILE A 230 22.20 -9.95 -23.98
CA ILE A 230 21.43 -8.91 -24.68
C ILE A 230 22.23 -7.59 -24.70
N LEU A 231 22.82 -7.19 -23.59
CA LEU A 231 23.68 -6.00 -23.51
C LEU A 231 24.86 -6.10 -24.47
N MET A 232 25.52 -7.25 -24.52
CA MET A 232 26.62 -7.51 -25.45
C MET A 232 26.17 -7.35 -26.91
N LYS A 233 25.00 -7.89 -27.27
CA LYS A 233 24.40 -7.79 -28.59
C LYS A 233 24.13 -6.33 -29.00
N ILE A 234 23.52 -5.56 -28.09
CA ILE A 234 23.24 -4.12 -28.31
C ILE A 234 24.54 -3.35 -28.48
N HIS A 235 25.49 -3.50 -27.54
CA HIS A 235 26.74 -2.78 -27.56
C HIS A 235 27.58 -3.07 -28.81
N THR A 236 27.70 -4.34 -29.20
CA THR A 236 28.45 -4.71 -30.44
C THR A 236 27.79 -4.17 -31.70
N SER A 237 26.45 -4.09 -31.74
CA SER A 237 25.72 -3.47 -32.85
C SER A 237 25.99 -1.98 -32.94
N LEU A 238 25.91 -1.24 -31.79
CA LEU A 238 26.22 0.19 -31.74
C LEU A 238 27.66 0.48 -32.17
N LEU A 239 28.65 -0.28 -31.70
CA LEU A 239 30.05 -0.13 -32.11
C LEU A 239 30.25 -0.36 -33.60
N SER A 240 29.51 -1.30 -34.23
CA SER A 240 29.60 -1.52 -35.65
C SER A 240 29.05 -0.35 -36.47
N GLU A 241 28.03 0.30 -35.98
CA GLU A 241 27.37 1.46 -36.60
C GLU A 241 28.21 2.75 -36.43
N GLU A 242 28.86 2.90 -35.28
CA GLU A 242 29.73 4.08 -35.00
C GLU A 242 30.91 4.23 -35.97
N ARG A 243 31.33 3.18 -36.66
CA ARG A 243 32.43 3.26 -37.65
C ARG A 243 32.19 4.22 -38.80
N GLY A 244 30.90 4.61 -39.03
CA GLY A 244 30.52 5.61 -40.07
C GLY A 244 29.87 6.87 -39.51
N ALA A 245 29.71 6.99 -38.17
CA ALA A 245 29.02 8.10 -37.54
C ALA A 245 29.97 9.21 -37.08
N LEU A 246 29.48 10.46 -37.11
CA LEU A 246 30.23 11.65 -36.62
C LEU A 246 30.26 11.75 -35.11
N LEU A 247 29.29 11.16 -34.40
CA LEU A 247 29.14 11.20 -32.95
C LEU A 247 29.02 9.79 -32.41
N PRO A 248 29.55 9.52 -31.19
CA PRO A 248 29.40 8.23 -30.52
C PRO A 248 27.95 7.98 -30.11
N SER A 249 27.61 6.72 -29.82
CA SER A 249 26.32 6.32 -29.23
C SER A 249 26.45 6.17 -27.71
N LEU A 250 25.32 6.23 -27.01
CA LEU A 250 25.26 5.98 -25.57
C LEU A 250 24.36 4.78 -25.31
N LEU A 251 24.86 3.77 -24.60
CA LEU A 251 24.08 2.71 -24.01
C LEU A 251 24.04 2.91 -22.49
N ALA A 252 22.83 3.14 -21.95
CA ALA A 252 22.59 3.29 -20.51
C ALA A 252 21.91 2.04 -19.98
N LEU A 253 22.65 1.20 -19.24
CA LEU A 253 22.11 0.12 -18.45
C LEU A 253 21.71 0.68 -17.07
N CYS A 254 20.46 0.54 -16.65
CA CYS A 254 20.01 1.04 -15.37
C CYS A 254 18.92 0.15 -14.76
N GLY A 255 18.83 0.13 -13.42
CA GLY A 255 17.66 -0.34 -12.70
C GLY A 255 16.75 0.83 -12.32
N ASP A 256 15.48 0.59 -12.23
CA ASP A 256 14.52 1.56 -11.70
C ASP A 256 14.50 1.56 -10.17
N HIS A 257 14.48 0.38 -9.55
CA HIS A 257 14.68 0.12 -8.12
C HIS A 257 15.43 -1.21 -7.93
N GLY A 258 15.72 -1.55 -6.69
CA GLY A 258 16.19 -2.88 -6.32
C GLY A 258 15.07 -3.70 -5.68
N MET A 259 15.41 -4.77 -4.99
CA MET A 259 14.47 -5.64 -4.27
C MET A 259 15.03 -6.04 -2.90
N SER A 260 14.12 -6.19 -1.93
CA SER A 260 14.45 -6.68 -0.59
C SER A 260 14.86 -8.15 -0.60
N GLU A 261 15.39 -8.67 0.51
CA GLU A 261 15.72 -10.10 0.64
C GLU A 261 14.48 -11.02 0.55
N ALA A 262 13.27 -10.47 0.77
CA ALA A 262 12.02 -11.18 0.54
C ALA A 262 11.53 -11.12 -0.92
N GLY A 263 12.23 -10.40 -1.80
CA GLY A 263 11.89 -10.25 -3.22
C GLY A 263 10.82 -9.19 -3.51
N GLY A 264 10.36 -8.44 -2.51
CA GLY A 264 9.46 -7.30 -2.70
C GLY A 264 10.23 -5.98 -2.77
N HIS A 265 9.50 -4.90 -3.10
CA HIS A 265 10.05 -3.55 -3.20
C HIS A 265 8.98 -2.51 -2.82
N GLY A 266 9.34 -1.24 -2.72
CA GLY A 266 8.42 -0.14 -2.35
C GLY A 266 8.84 0.60 -1.08
N ALA A 267 9.78 0.07 -0.31
CA ALA A 267 10.30 0.65 0.93
C ALA A 267 11.65 1.37 0.72
N SER A 268 12.48 1.41 1.73
CA SER A 268 13.70 2.21 1.78
C SER A 268 14.93 1.41 2.23
N SER A 269 14.89 0.08 2.13
CA SER A 269 16.06 -0.72 2.43
C SER A 269 17.19 -0.41 1.44
N MET A 270 18.43 -0.65 1.81
CA MET A 270 19.58 -0.35 0.92
C MET A 270 19.51 -1.18 -0.35
N GLU A 271 19.01 -2.40 -0.25
CA GLU A 271 18.85 -3.34 -1.34
C GLU A 271 17.75 -2.93 -2.33
N GLU A 272 16.74 -2.17 -1.85
CA GLU A 272 15.67 -1.60 -2.70
C GLU A 272 16.08 -0.25 -3.32
N VAL A 273 16.89 0.52 -2.60
CA VAL A 273 17.27 1.90 -2.98
C VAL A 273 18.47 1.91 -3.93
N ASN A 274 19.46 1.05 -3.74
CA ASN A 274 20.67 1.03 -4.53
C ASN A 274 20.48 0.23 -5.83
N THR A 275 20.55 0.92 -6.96
CA THR A 275 20.43 0.32 -8.29
C THR A 275 21.73 0.50 -9.08
N ALA A 276 22.02 -0.43 -9.98
CA ALA A 276 23.13 -0.29 -10.88
C ALA A 276 22.82 0.72 -11.99
N LEU A 277 23.78 1.58 -12.30
CA LEU A 277 23.77 2.47 -13.47
C LEU A 277 25.14 2.39 -14.17
N VAL A 278 25.14 1.87 -15.40
CA VAL A 278 26.35 1.78 -16.22
C VAL A 278 26.12 2.50 -17.53
N LEU A 279 26.88 3.57 -17.77
CA LEU A 279 26.86 4.32 -19.02
C LEU A 279 28.01 3.84 -19.90
N ILE A 280 27.73 3.36 -21.10
CA ILE A 280 28.68 2.74 -22.01
C ILE A 280 28.71 3.56 -23.31
N SER A 281 29.88 4.01 -23.71
CA SER A 281 30.08 4.77 -24.94
C SER A 281 31.56 4.74 -25.34
N SER A 282 31.85 4.71 -26.62
CA SER A 282 33.22 4.88 -27.13
C SER A 282 33.87 6.22 -26.74
N ALA A 283 33.04 7.24 -26.37
CA ALA A 283 33.52 8.53 -25.87
C ALA A 283 34.16 8.47 -24.47
N PHE A 284 34.00 7.38 -23.73
CA PHE A 284 34.49 7.25 -22.35
C PHE A 284 35.85 6.56 -22.31
N GLU A 285 36.85 7.21 -22.90
CA GLU A 285 38.21 6.69 -22.89
C GLU A 285 38.74 6.46 -21.47
N ARG A 286 39.41 5.33 -21.28
CA ARG A 286 40.06 4.95 -20.04
C ARG A 286 41.56 4.93 -20.19
N LYS A 287 42.28 5.53 -19.24
CA LYS A 287 43.75 5.41 -19.20
C LYS A 287 44.14 4.03 -18.71
N PRO A 288 45.20 3.40 -19.26
CA PRO A 288 45.69 2.13 -18.75
C PRO A 288 46.00 2.23 -17.24
N GLY A 289 45.48 1.32 -16.45
CA GLY A 289 45.69 1.29 -15.00
C GLY A 289 44.70 2.10 -14.15
N ASP A 290 43.70 2.77 -14.77
CA ASP A 290 42.67 3.53 -14.06
C ASP A 290 41.58 2.55 -13.52
N VAL A 291 41.71 2.19 -12.24
CA VAL A 291 40.67 1.39 -11.55
C VAL A 291 39.59 2.33 -11.03
N ARG A 292 38.41 2.26 -11.61
CA ARG A 292 37.25 3.10 -11.22
C ARG A 292 36.25 2.27 -10.41
N HIS A 293 36.07 2.63 -9.16
CA HIS A 293 34.94 2.11 -8.37
C HIS A 293 33.64 2.85 -8.72
N PRO A 294 32.47 2.18 -8.63
CA PRO A 294 31.20 2.82 -8.78
C PRO A 294 31.04 3.98 -7.80
N THR A 295 30.54 5.12 -8.27
CA THR A 295 30.29 6.30 -7.42
C THR A 295 28.80 6.45 -7.17
N HIS A 296 28.42 6.82 -5.93
CA HIS A 296 27.02 7.06 -5.59
C HIS A 296 26.51 8.35 -6.25
N VAL A 297 25.37 8.24 -6.91
CA VAL A 297 24.64 9.34 -7.55
C VAL A 297 23.15 9.20 -7.25
N GLN A 298 22.38 10.25 -7.50
CA GLN A 298 20.93 10.13 -7.38
C GLN A 298 20.34 9.70 -8.72
N GLN A 299 19.32 8.88 -8.69
CA GLN A 299 18.63 8.42 -9.91
C GLN A 299 18.07 9.59 -10.75
N THR A 300 17.65 10.68 -10.10
CA THR A 300 17.20 11.91 -10.75
C THR A 300 18.26 12.59 -11.60
N ASP A 301 19.54 12.29 -11.39
CA ASP A 301 20.67 12.88 -12.15
C ASP A 301 20.68 12.39 -13.61
N LEU A 302 20.00 11.28 -13.90
CA LEU A 302 19.92 10.72 -15.24
C LEU A 302 19.13 11.61 -16.20
N ALA A 303 18.03 12.26 -15.75
CA ALA A 303 17.21 13.15 -16.58
C ALA A 303 18.03 14.33 -17.16
N ALA A 304 18.81 14.99 -16.30
CA ALA A 304 19.68 16.09 -16.73
C ALA A 304 20.78 15.59 -17.69
N THR A 305 21.34 14.41 -17.41
CA THR A 305 22.43 13.81 -18.20
C THR A 305 21.95 13.37 -19.58
N LEU A 306 20.80 12.70 -19.68
CA LEU A 306 20.20 12.31 -20.96
C LEU A 306 19.77 13.53 -21.79
N SER A 307 19.21 14.55 -21.15
CA SER A 307 18.83 15.79 -21.84
C SER A 307 20.04 16.44 -22.48
N VAL A 308 21.12 16.62 -21.74
CA VAL A 308 22.37 17.16 -22.25
C VAL A 308 22.98 16.28 -23.34
N GLY A 309 22.96 14.95 -23.12
CA GLY A 309 23.46 13.96 -24.10
C GLY A 309 22.78 14.05 -25.47
N LEU A 310 21.47 14.27 -25.45
CA LEU A 310 20.65 14.40 -26.68
C LEU A 310 20.56 15.82 -27.23
N GLY A 311 21.21 16.82 -26.59
CA GLY A 311 21.11 18.24 -27.00
C GLY A 311 19.73 18.85 -26.71
N LEU A 312 19.03 18.36 -25.70
CA LEU A 312 17.69 18.79 -25.30
C LEU A 312 17.72 19.76 -24.11
N PRO A 313 16.69 20.60 -23.94
CA PRO A 313 16.52 21.37 -22.71
C PRO A 313 16.29 20.42 -21.53
N ILE A 314 16.89 20.71 -20.38
CA ILE A 314 16.67 19.99 -19.15
C ILE A 314 15.22 20.21 -18.70
N PRO A 315 14.47 19.17 -18.22
CA PRO A 315 13.11 19.32 -17.74
C PRO A 315 13.00 20.39 -16.64
N LYS A 316 11.90 21.13 -16.62
CA LYS A 316 11.73 22.25 -15.67
C LYS A 316 11.73 21.79 -14.21
N SER A 317 11.07 20.68 -13.91
CA SER A 317 10.95 20.10 -12.58
C SER A 317 12.18 19.31 -12.13
N ASN A 318 13.22 19.23 -12.98
CA ASN A 318 14.42 18.47 -12.65
C ASN A 318 15.14 19.03 -11.43
N THR A 319 15.36 18.16 -10.43
CA THR A 319 16.17 18.43 -9.23
C THR A 319 17.55 17.78 -9.31
N GLY A 320 17.78 16.97 -10.33
CA GLY A 320 19.03 16.26 -10.56
C GLY A 320 20.15 17.13 -11.14
N SER A 321 21.36 16.67 -10.95
CA SER A 321 22.58 17.30 -11.44
C SER A 321 23.18 16.51 -12.58
N LEU A 322 23.73 17.19 -13.58
CA LEU A 322 24.47 16.54 -14.65
C LEU A 322 25.59 15.66 -14.08
N LEU A 323 25.63 14.40 -14.45
CA LEU A 323 26.75 13.49 -14.13
C LEU A 323 28.03 14.00 -14.82
N PHE A 324 28.81 14.77 -14.09
CA PHE A 324 29.98 15.52 -14.66
C PHE A 324 30.95 14.60 -15.38
N ARG A 325 31.15 13.36 -14.92
CA ARG A 325 32.02 12.37 -15.56
C ARG A 325 31.71 12.13 -17.05
N VAL A 326 30.45 12.27 -17.46
CA VAL A 326 30.01 12.12 -18.88
C VAL A 326 30.63 13.18 -19.79
N VAL A 327 30.92 14.35 -19.24
CA VAL A 327 31.45 15.50 -19.99
C VAL A 327 32.91 15.85 -19.65
N GLU A 328 33.53 15.08 -18.79
CA GLU A 328 34.88 15.32 -18.27
C GLU A 328 35.94 15.35 -19.39
N GLY A 329 35.78 14.51 -20.42
CA GLY A 329 36.68 14.48 -21.60
C GLY A 329 36.47 15.62 -22.61
N ARG A 330 35.45 16.46 -22.41
CA ARG A 330 35.16 17.57 -23.34
C ARG A 330 35.99 18.81 -23.04
N PRO A 331 36.17 19.70 -24.02
CA PRO A 331 36.85 21.00 -23.80
C PRO A 331 36.24 21.78 -22.63
N VAL A 332 37.07 22.48 -21.87
CA VAL A 332 36.65 23.24 -20.67
C VAL A 332 35.50 24.19 -20.98
N ARG A 333 35.50 24.82 -22.16
CA ARG A 333 34.42 25.69 -22.61
C ARG A 333 33.06 24.96 -22.63
N GLU A 334 33.02 23.76 -23.15
CA GLU A 334 31.78 22.97 -23.20
C GLU A 334 31.35 22.51 -21.80
N GLN A 335 32.31 22.02 -20.98
CA GLN A 335 32.04 21.64 -19.60
C GLN A 335 31.38 22.78 -18.81
N LEU A 336 31.96 24.00 -18.89
CA LEU A 336 31.44 25.15 -18.16
C LEU A 336 30.07 25.58 -18.68
N ARG A 337 29.82 25.49 -19.99
CA ARG A 337 28.52 25.80 -20.59
C ARG A 337 27.43 24.83 -20.09
N LEU A 338 27.72 23.53 -20.09
CA LEU A 338 26.75 22.49 -19.66
C LEU A 338 26.43 22.59 -18.17
N LEU A 339 27.44 22.81 -17.32
CA LEU A 339 27.27 23.06 -15.90
C LEU A 339 26.44 24.33 -15.65
N HIS A 340 26.71 25.39 -16.41
CA HIS A 340 25.92 26.63 -16.32
C HIS A 340 24.45 26.40 -16.64
N LEU A 341 24.13 25.69 -17.73
CA LEU A 341 22.74 25.38 -18.11
C LEU A 341 21.98 24.65 -17.00
N ASN A 342 22.57 23.62 -16.42
CA ASN A 342 21.93 22.87 -15.34
C ASN A 342 21.79 23.74 -14.07
N THR A 343 22.81 24.54 -13.74
CA THR A 343 22.74 25.41 -12.56
C THR A 343 21.68 26.51 -12.72
N VAL A 344 21.55 27.09 -13.92
CA VAL A 344 20.50 28.07 -14.25
C VAL A 344 19.11 27.41 -14.11
N GLN A 345 18.93 26.20 -14.62
CA GLN A 345 17.65 25.47 -14.50
C GLN A 345 17.28 25.26 -13.02
N LEU A 346 18.22 24.76 -12.18
CA LEU A 346 17.97 24.59 -10.75
C LEU A 346 17.75 25.92 -10.03
N SER A 347 18.45 26.98 -10.40
CA SER A 347 18.26 28.29 -9.79
C SER A 347 16.89 28.89 -10.13
N LYS A 348 16.37 28.66 -11.33
CA LYS A 348 14.99 29.04 -11.72
C LYS A 348 13.96 28.26 -10.93
N LEU A 349 14.14 26.94 -10.84
CA LEU A 349 13.26 26.09 -10.03
C LEU A 349 13.24 26.56 -8.57
N LEU A 350 14.39 26.94 -8.00
CA LEU A 350 14.44 27.51 -6.66
C LEU A 350 13.71 28.86 -6.57
N GLN A 351 13.84 29.73 -7.57
CA GLN A 351 13.16 31.03 -7.60
C GLN A 351 11.63 30.88 -7.66
N GLU A 352 11.14 29.91 -8.41
CA GLU A 352 9.71 29.62 -8.54
C GLU A 352 9.10 29.04 -7.27
N ASN A 353 9.88 28.25 -6.50
CA ASN A 353 9.38 27.53 -5.32
C ASN A 353 9.72 28.18 -3.99
N VAL A 354 10.63 29.18 -3.96
CA VAL A 354 11.12 29.76 -2.70
C VAL A 354 11.07 31.28 -2.78
N PRO A 355 10.11 31.93 -2.10
CA PRO A 355 10.02 33.41 -2.11
C PRO A 355 11.29 34.11 -1.59
N SER A 356 11.99 33.48 -0.65
CA SER A 356 13.24 34.00 -0.07
C SER A 356 14.52 33.48 -0.75
N TYR A 357 14.45 33.03 -1.99
CA TYR A 357 15.53 32.36 -2.72
C TYR A 357 16.87 33.11 -2.70
N LYS A 358 16.84 34.45 -2.63
CA LYS A 358 18.06 35.29 -2.59
C LYS A 358 18.92 35.03 -1.35
N LYS A 359 18.33 34.56 -0.24
CA LYS A 359 19.00 34.22 1.02
C LYS A 359 19.51 32.78 1.07
N GLU A 360 19.15 31.96 0.08
CA GLU A 360 19.57 30.56 0.03
C GLU A 360 21.05 30.44 -0.36
N PRO A 361 21.83 29.64 0.41
CA PRO A 361 23.28 29.50 0.14
C PRO A 361 23.58 29.01 -1.29
N GLY A 362 22.73 28.13 -1.84
CA GLY A 362 22.90 27.62 -3.20
C GLY A 362 22.75 28.70 -4.27
N PHE A 363 21.85 29.66 -4.08
CA PHE A 363 21.68 30.77 -5.01
C PHE A 363 22.87 31.76 -4.95
N GLU A 364 23.36 32.01 -3.76
CA GLU A 364 24.54 32.86 -3.55
C GLU A 364 25.78 32.27 -4.20
N GLN A 365 25.99 30.95 -4.00
CA GLN A 365 27.07 30.18 -4.63
C GLN A 365 26.96 30.19 -6.16
N PHE A 366 25.75 30.05 -6.70
CA PHE A 366 25.52 30.20 -8.15
C PHE A 366 25.94 31.56 -8.67
N LYS A 367 25.59 32.64 -7.98
CA LYS A 367 25.99 34.00 -8.38
C LYS A 367 27.52 34.21 -8.36
N VAL A 368 28.23 33.56 -7.42
CA VAL A 368 29.70 33.54 -7.40
C VAL A 368 30.23 32.79 -8.63
N ALA A 369 29.71 31.60 -8.90
CA ALA A 369 30.10 30.81 -10.08
C ALA A 369 29.86 31.55 -11.39
N GLU A 370 28.72 32.24 -11.54
CA GLU A 370 28.36 33.02 -12.72
C GLU A 370 29.32 34.21 -12.94
N ARG A 371 29.70 34.94 -11.88
CA ARG A 371 30.68 36.02 -11.94
C ARG A 371 32.05 35.51 -12.41
N LEU A 372 32.53 34.42 -11.82
CA LEU A 372 33.82 33.84 -12.22
C LEU A 372 33.79 33.31 -13.66
N HIS A 373 32.66 32.74 -14.08
CA HIS A 373 32.47 32.26 -15.45
C HIS A 373 32.55 33.43 -16.46
N ARG A 374 31.91 34.57 -16.16
CA ARG A 374 32.01 35.79 -17.00
C ARG A 374 33.46 36.28 -17.12
N SER A 375 34.23 36.23 -16.03
CA SER A 375 35.65 36.57 -16.06
C SER A 375 36.43 35.57 -16.91
N TRP A 376 36.14 34.28 -16.83
CA TRP A 376 36.74 33.24 -17.65
C TRP A 376 36.46 33.47 -19.14
N VAL A 377 35.21 33.78 -19.50
CA VAL A 377 34.79 34.07 -20.89
C VAL A 377 35.54 35.30 -21.45
N ARG A 378 35.66 36.35 -20.62
CA ARG A 378 36.43 37.54 -21.01
C ARG A 378 37.89 37.22 -21.34
N LEU A 379 38.59 36.52 -20.43
CA LEU A 379 39.98 36.12 -20.65
C LEU A 379 40.13 35.15 -21.85
N TYR A 380 39.13 34.27 -22.07
CA TYR A 380 39.12 33.43 -23.26
C TYR A 380 39.02 34.20 -24.57
N LEU A 381 38.21 35.26 -24.64
CA LEU A 381 38.03 36.10 -25.79
C LEU A 381 39.24 37.02 -26.02
N GLU A 382 39.92 37.43 -24.97
CA GLU A 382 41.13 38.24 -25.00
C GLU A 382 42.39 37.45 -25.39
N GLY A 383 42.29 36.14 -25.57
CA GLY A 383 43.40 35.26 -25.95
C GLY A 383 44.49 35.11 -24.88
N SER A 384 44.10 35.18 -23.60
CA SER A 384 45.01 35.11 -22.45
C SER A 384 45.75 33.77 -22.35
N ASN A 385 46.83 33.74 -21.53
CA ASN A 385 47.68 32.59 -21.33
C ASN A 385 46.90 31.32 -20.99
N SER A 386 47.19 30.22 -21.66
CA SER A 386 46.55 28.92 -21.54
C SER A 386 46.52 28.39 -20.09
N GLU A 387 47.57 28.64 -19.30
CA GLU A 387 47.65 28.14 -17.91
C GLU A 387 46.71 28.91 -16.98
N ALA A 388 46.64 30.24 -17.12
CA ALA A 388 45.73 31.08 -16.34
C ALA A 388 44.28 30.73 -16.66
N LEU A 389 43.95 30.45 -17.93
CA LEU A 389 42.65 30.04 -18.41
C LEU A 389 42.27 28.66 -17.86
N ALA A 390 43.18 27.69 -17.81
CA ALA A 390 42.98 26.37 -17.27
C ALA A 390 42.72 26.42 -15.76
N ASN A 391 43.52 27.15 -14.99
CA ASN A 391 43.42 27.34 -13.56
C ASN A 391 42.07 28.00 -13.17
N LEU A 392 41.72 29.10 -13.87
CA LEU A 392 40.43 29.76 -13.64
C LEU A 392 39.26 28.84 -14.06
N GLY A 393 39.36 28.09 -15.17
CA GLY A 393 38.37 27.12 -15.62
C GLY A 393 38.11 26.01 -14.56
N ALA A 394 39.19 25.48 -13.98
CA ALA A 394 39.07 24.50 -12.89
C ALA A 394 38.37 25.08 -11.65
N LYS A 395 38.66 26.36 -11.31
CA LYS A 395 37.98 27.06 -10.21
C LYS A 395 36.51 27.29 -10.51
N VAL A 396 36.13 27.73 -11.69
CA VAL A 396 34.75 27.93 -12.13
C VAL A 396 33.98 26.63 -12.09
N ARG A 397 34.58 25.55 -12.59
CA ARG A 397 34.01 24.22 -12.58
C ARG A 397 33.68 23.77 -11.15
N ARG A 398 34.60 23.90 -10.21
CA ARG A 398 34.38 23.54 -8.79
C ARG A 398 33.23 24.34 -8.21
N GLN A 399 33.18 25.66 -8.48
CA GLN A 399 32.11 26.53 -7.97
C GLN A 399 30.73 26.14 -8.53
N TYR A 400 30.64 25.72 -9.81
CA TYR A 400 29.35 25.20 -10.34
C TYR A 400 28.92 23.88 -9.70
N LEU A 401 29.85 22.96 -9.50
CA LEU A 401 29.54 21.68 -8.83
C LEU A 401 29.08 21.90 -7.39
N ASP A 402 29.72 22.83 -6.67
CA ASP A 402 29.30 23.22 -5.32
C ASP A 402 27.92 23.90 -5.35
N ALA A 403 27.70 24.82 -6.32
CA ALA A 403 26.40 25.47 -6.48
C ALA A 403 25.28 24.48 -6.81
N LEU A 404 25.51 23.52 -7.70
CA LEU A 404 24.56 22.45 -8.03
C LEU A 404 24.20 21.63 -6.78
N ARG A 405 25.20 21.22 -5.98
CA ARG A 405 25.01 20.49 -4.74
C ARG A 405 24.16 21.28 -3.73
N MET A 406 24.46 22.56 -3.53
CA MET A 406 23.76 23.42 -2.57
C MET A 406 22.34 23.75 -3.03
N LEU A 407 22.12 24.04 -4.31
CA LEU A 407 20.81 24.28 -4.90
C LEU A 407 19.91 23.05 -4.73
N ARG A 408 20.45 21.87 -5.04
CA ARG A 408 19.74 20.63 -4.86
C ARG A 408 19.35 20.38 -3.39
N LEU A 409 20.26 20.60 -2.44
CA LEU A 409 19.95 20.47 -1.01
C LEU A 409 18.83 21.43 -0.59
N SER A 410 18.88 22.69 -1.05
CA SER A 410 17.82 23.68 -0.79
C SER A 410 16.46 23.24 -1.39
N LEU A 411 16.46 22.73 -2.62
CA LEU A 411 15.25 22.24 -3.29
C LEU A 411 14.69 20.99 -2.60
N THR A 412 15.55 20.02 -2.29
CA THR A 412 15.11 18.76 -1.64
C THR A 412 14.49 19.02 -0.26
N ARG A 413 15.05 19.96 0.51
CA ARG A 413 14.48 20.34 1.81
C ARG A 413 13.09 20.97 1.70
N ARG A 414 12.77 21.61 0.55
CA ARG A 414 11.51 22.34 0.36
C ARG A 414 10.56 21.69 -0.65
N ALA A 415 10.99 20.67 -1.37
CA ALA A 415 10.16 19.94 -2.35
C ALA A 415 8.95 19.21 -1.70
N ALA A 416 8.95 19.07 -0.39
CA ALA A 416 7.79 18.58 0.36
C ALA A 416 6.82 19.74 0.66
N GLN A 417 6.26 20.40 -0.35
CA GLN A 417 5.06 21.22 -0.16
C GLN A 417 3.88 20.25 -0.07
N TYR A 418 3.39 20.07 1.16
CA TYR A 418 2.22 19.25 1.43
C TYR A 418 0.95 20.02 1.09
N ASP A 419 -0.01 19.35 0.49
CA ASP A 419 -1.35 19.86 0.31
C ASP A 419 -2.09 19.89 1.65
N VAL A 420 -1.83 20.95 2.42
CA VAL A 420 -2.36 21.12 3.77
C VAL A 420 -3.88 21.18 3.75
N TYR A 421 -4.49 21.73 2.69
CA TYR A 421 -5.94 21.83 2.59
C TYR A 421 -6.59 20.46 2.44
N SER A 422 -6.14 19.64 1.47
CA SER A 422 -6.65 18.28 1.31
C SER A 422 -6.40 17.40 2.54
N MET A 423 -5.23 17.54 3.18
CA MET A 423 -4.91 16.84 4.43
C MET A 423 -5.83 17.27 5.57
N ALA A 424 -6.11 18.57 5.71
CA ALA A 424 -7.00 19.08 6.75
C ALA A 424 -8.43 18.58 6.55
N VAL A 425 -8.96 18.64 5.32
CA VAL A 425 -10.30 18.13 5.02
C VAL A 425 -10.41 16.63 5.30
N GLY A 426 -9.43 15.83 4.87
CA GLY A 426 -9.40 14.40 5.17
C GLY A 426 -9.33 14.10 6.67
N THR A 427 -8.51 14.84 7.40
CA THR A 427 -8.40 14.71 8.88
C THR A 427 -9.73 15.06 9.56
N VAL A 428 -10.38 16.13 9.14
CA VAL A 428 -11.68 16.54 9.69
C VAL A 428 -12.74 15.46 9.45
N LEU A 429 -12.84 14.91 8.25
CA LEU A 429 -13.78 13.84 7.92
C LEU A 429 -13.61 12.61 8.82
N VAL A 430 -12.37 12.18 9.06
CA VAL A 430 -12.09 11.01 9.91
C VAL A 430 -12.44 11.31 11.38
N LEU A 431 -12.12 12.52 11.86
CA LEU A 431 -12.45 12.93 13.22
C LEU A 431 -13.96 13.10 13.43
N GLU A 432 -14.70 13.59 12.44
CA GLU A 432 -16.18 13.65 12.45
C GLU A 432 -16.80 12.25 12.55
N ALA A 433 -16.30 11.31 11.74
CA ALA A 433 -16.75 9.93 11.77
C ALA A 433 -16.49 9.29 13.16
N LEU A 434 -15.29 9.50 13.74
CA LEU A 434 -14.97 9.04 15.09
C LEU A 434 -15.87 9.70 16.14
N ALA A 435 -16.10 11.00 16.05
CA ALA A 435 -16.98 11.72 17.00
C ALA A 435 -18.41 11.14 16.96
N LEU A 436 -18.94 10.84 15.77
CA LEU A 436 -20.25 10.18 15.61
C LEU A 436 -20.28 8.79 16.25
N LEU A 437 -19.24 7.99 16.06
CA LEU A 437 -19.14 6.68 16.69
C LEU A 437 -19.08 6.81 18.22
N LEU A 438 -18.32 7.77 18.75
CA LEU A 438 -18.24 8.01 20.19
C LEU A 438 -19.58 8.50 20.78
N LEU A 439 -20.29 9.39 20.07
CA LEU A 439 -21.64 9.82 20.47
C LEU A 439 -22.66 8.69 20.43
N GLY A 440 -22.45 7.68 19.60
CA GLY A 440 -23.30 6.48 19.52
C GLY A 440 -23.06 5.45 20.65
N VAL A 441 -21.94 5.55 21.41
CA VAL A 441 -21.59 4.58 22.47
C VAL A 441 -22.70 4.40 23.52
N PRO A 442 -23.31 5.46 24.10
CA PRO A 442 -24.35 5.29 25.10
C PRO A 442 -25.57 4.51 24.58
N GLN A 443 -25.95 4.74 23.32
CA GLN A 443 -27.06 4.01 22.66
C GLN A 443 -26.68 2.55 22.39
N ALA A 444 -25.47 2.29 21.91
CA ALA A 444 -24.99 0.94 21.65
C ALA A 444 -24.88 0.08 22.92
N LEU A 445 -24.59 0.71 24.07
CA LEU A 445 -24.50 0.03 25.36
C LEU A 445 -25.87 -0.17 26.03
N SER A 446 -26.87 0.64 25.71
CA SER A 446 -28.23 0.50 26.26
C SER A 446 -28.95 -0.67 25.59
N SER A 447 -29.57 -1.55 26.39
CA SER A 447 -30.28 -2.75 25.91
C SER A 447 -31.64 -2.45 25.25
N ARG A 448 -32.09 -1.19 25.24
CA ARG A 448 -33.48 -0.78 24.88
C ARG A 448 -33.59 0.16 23.66
N ALA A 449 -32.52 0.63 23.07
CA ALA A 449 -32.62 1.60 21.99
C ALA A 449 -32.43 0.95 20.63
N GLU A 450 -33.43 1.01 19.79
CA GLU A 450 -33.24 0.97 18.34
C GLU A 450 -32.38 2.15 17.93
N LEU A 451 -31.38 1.88 17.07
CA LEU A 451 -30.51 2.92 16.52
C LEU A 451 -31.29 3.73 15.47
N ASP A 452 -32.30 4.48 15.92
CA ASP A 452 -33.01 5.39 15.06
C ASP A 452 -32.20 6.68 14.87
N VAL A 453 -31.63 6.81 13.68
CA VAL A 453 -31.11 8.10 13.23
C VAL A 453 -32.30 8.93 12.72
N PRO A 454 -32.75 9.99 13.40
CA PRO A 454 -33.84 10.75 12.90
C PRO A 454 -33.35 11.71 11.80
N LEU A 455 -33.56 11.29 10.62
CA LEU A 455 -33.34 12.09 9.39
C LEU A 455 -34.42 13.14 9.12
N LEU A 456 -35.43 13.33 10.00
CA LEU A 456 -36.68 14.03 9.69
C LEU A 456 -37.04 15.23 10.59
N SER A 457 -36.02 15.95 11.13
CA SER A 457 -36.31 17.29 11.65
C SER A 457 -36.31 18.29 10.47
N PRO A 458 -37.33 19.17 10.32
CA PRO A 458 -37.35 20.15 9.22
C PRO A 458 -36.21 21.15 9.22
N VAL A 459 -35.53 21.29 10.35
CA VAL A 459 -34.32 22.12 10.51
C VAL A 459 -33.06 21.46 9.92
N LEU A 460 -33.01 20.11 9.88
CA LEU A 460 -31.84 19.38 9.43
C LEU A 460 -31.50 19.61 7.95
N PRO A 461 -32.49 19.57 7.01
CA PRO A 461 -32.21 19.88 5.59
C PRO A 461 -31.74 21.32 5.37
N LEU A 462 -32.27 22.26 6.16
CA LEU A 462 -31.86 23.67 6.08
C LEU A 462 -30.41 23.81 6.59
N LEU A 463 -30.08 23.20 7.73
CA LEU A 463 -28.73 23.20 8.28
C LEU A 463 -27.73 22.53 7.30
N PHE A 464 -28.09 21.39 6.71
CA PHE A 464 -27.29 20.72 5.70
C PHE A 464 -27.05 21.65 4.49
N GLY A 465 -28.07 22.29 3.96
CA GLY A 465 -27.95 23.23 2.85
C GLY A 465 -27.02 24.41 3.16
N LEU A 466 -27.15 24.99 4.36
CA LEU A 466 -26.30 26.10 4.81
C LEU A 466 -24.84 25.66 5.00
N LEU A 467 -24.59 24.50 5.63
CA LEU A 467 -23.24 23.95 5.79
C LEU A 467 -22.60 23.61 4.46
N LEU A 468 -23.36 22.99 3.57
CA LEU A 468 -22.86 22.66 2.23
C LEU A 468 -22.48 23.93 1.44
N LEU A 469 -23.32 24.97 1.51
CA LEU A 469 -23.04 26.25 0.88
C LEU A 469 -21.79 26.93 1.46
N ALA A 470 -21.64 26.91 2.79
CA ALA A 470 -20.50 27.47 3.48
C ALA A 470 -19.19 26.71 3.12
N LEU A 471 -19.22 25.37 3.14
CA LEU A 471 -18.09 24.55 2.74
C LEU A 471 -17.72 24.71 1.27
N ALA A 472 -18.72 24.80 0.37
CA ALA A 472 -18.48 25.07 -1.03
C ALA A 472 -17.88 26.46 -1.27
N ALA A 473 -18.37 27.48 -0.57
CA ALA A 473 -17.78 28.83 -0.63
C ALA A 473 -16.34 28.84 -0.11
N LEU A 474 -16.07 28.18 1.04
CA LEU A 474 -14.72 28.03 1.57
C LEU A 474 -13.80 27.32 0.56
N HIS A 475 -14.28 26.24 -0.03
CA HIS A 475 -13.52 25.50 -1.04
C HIS A 475 -13.16 26.38 -2.25
N VAL A 476 -14.11 27.17 -2.77
CA VAL A 476 -13.87 28.12 -3.87
C VAL A 476 -12.83 29.17 -3.45
N VAL A 477 -12.97 29.77 -2.27
CA VAL A 477 -12.03 30.78 -1.76
C VAL A 477 -10.63 30.21 -1.63
N VAL A 478 -10.50 29.02 -1.03
CA VAL A 478 -9.18 28.37 -0.87
C VAL A 478 -8.58 28.03 -2.24
N CYS A 479 -9.37 27.46 -3.16
CA CYS A 479 -8.85 27.09 -4.49
C CYS A 479 -8.53 28.29 -5.38
N THR A 480 -9.09 29.47 -5.09
CA THR A 480 -8.70 30.71 -5.79
C THR A 480 -7.47 31.36 -5.18
N ALA A 481 -7.21 31.13 -3.88
CA ALA A 481 -6.10 31.69 -3.14
C ALA A 481 -4.82 30.83 -3.19
N VAL A 482 -4.98 29.52 -3.33
CA VAL A 482 -3.86 28.54 -3.38
C VAL A 482 -3.52 28.26 -4.84
N ASP A 483 -2.25 28.45 -5.19
CA ASP A 483 -1.72 28.04 -6.51
C ASP A 483 -1.94 26.54 -6.73
N SER A 484 -2.02 26.14 -7.99
CA SER A 484 -2.48 24.89 -8.63
C SER A 484 -1.99 23.53 -8.07
N SER A 485 -1.39 23.47 -6.90
CA SER A 485 -0.84 22.25 -6.28
C SER A 485 -1.83 21.48 -5.38
N CYS A 486 -3.07 21.97 -5.20
CA CYS A 486 -4.06 21.34 -4.33
C CYS A 486 -4.82 20.23 -5.05
N TYR A 487 -4.79 19.00 -4.50
CA TYR A 487 -5.46 17.84 -5.06
C TYR A 487 -6.99 18.01 -5.09
N LEU A 488 -7.61 18.43 -3.99
CA LEU A 488 -9.04 18.68 -3.90
C LEU A 488 -9.50 19.76 -4.89
N CYS A 489 -8.70 20.78 -5.14
CA CYS A 489 -8.97 21.83 -6.10
C CYS A 489 -8.86 21.35 -7.56
N GLY A 490 -8.10 20.30 -7.81
CA GLY A 490 -7.95 19.64 -9.11
C GLY A 490 -9.04 18.62 -9.42
N LEU A 491 -9.88 18.23 -8.44
CA LEU A 491 -10.93 17.26 -8.65
C LEU A 491 -12.08 17.82 -9.50
N PRO A 492 -12.79 16.96 -10.26
CA PRO A 492 -14.05 17.34 -10.88
C PRO A 492 -15.04 17.88 -9.85
N TRP A 493 -15.82 18.90 -10.20
CA TRP A 493 -16.78 19.56 -9.28
C TRP A 493 -17.77 18.60 -8.60
N LEU A 494 -18.15 17.51 -9.27
CA LEU A 494 -18.99 16.46 -8.67
C LEU A 494 -18.27 15.73 -7.53
N ALA A 495 -16.99 15.41 -7.69
CA ALA A 495 -16.22 14.72 -6.66
C ALA A 495 -15.91 15.65 -5.47
N ALA A 496 -15.46 16.88 -5.73
CA ALA A 496 -15.23 17.87 -4.70
C ALA A 496 -16.54 18.20 -3.95
N GLY A 497 -17.65 18.37 -4.67
CA GLY A 497 -18.99 18.56 -4.12
C GLY A 497 -19.45 17.37 -3.27
N GLY A 498 -19.13 16.15 -3.67
CA GLY A 498 -19.39 14.93 -2.91
C GLY A 498 -18.66 14.92 -1.56
N VAL A 499 -17.39 15.30 -1.54
CA VAL A 499 -16.60 15.43 -0.29
C VAL A 499 -17.23 16.49 0.64
N MET A 500 -17.58 17.66 0.10
CA MET A 500 -18.22 18.73 0.90
C MET A 500 -19.59 18.28 1.42
N ALA A 501 -20.37 17.56 0.61
CA ALA A 501 -21.67 17.03 1.03
C ALA A 501 -21.54 15.98 2.13
N LEU A 502 -20.53 15.12 2.05
CA LEU A 502 -20.24 14.13 3.09
C LEU A 502 -19.86 14.82 4.41
N THR A 503 -18.97 15.80 4.38
CA THR A 503 -18.60 16.61 5.55
C THR A 503 -19.82 17.29 6.18
N ALA A 504 -20.66 17.94 5.37
CA ALA A 504 -21.89 18.57 5.84
C ALA A 504 -22.87 17.56 6.47
N ALA A 505 -22.99 16.36 5.87
CA ALA A 505 -23.86 15.30 6.39
C ALA A 505 -23.39 14.77 7.74
N LEU A 506 -22.08 14.53 7.90
CA LEU A 506 -21.48 14.07 9.16
C LEU A 506 -21.63 15.12 10.27
N LEU A 507 -21.41 16.40 9.97
CA LEU A 507 -21.67 17.51 10.90
C LEU A 507 -23.14 17.57 11.34
N CYS A 508 -24.07 17.46 10.38
CA CYS A 508 -25.51 17.44 10.68
C CYS A 508 -25.89 16.27 11.58
N ALA A 509 -25.34 15.09 11.29
CA ALA A 509 -25.55 13.90 12.12
C ALA A 509 -24.99 14.11 13.55
N GLY A 510 -23.82 14.73 13.69
CA GLY A 510 -23.21 15.08 14.96
C GLY A 510 -24.08 16.06 15.78
N VAL A 511 -24.53 17.12 15.15
CA VAL A 511 -25.45 18.11 15.80
C VAL A 511 -26.75 17.41 16.22
N SER A 512 -27.31 16.57 15.38
CA SER A 512 -28.53 15.80 15.70
C SER A 512 -28.33 14.84 16.88
N ALA A 513 -27.19 14.14 16.94
CA ALA A 513 -26.85 13.28 18.06
C ALA A 513 -26.66 14.07 19.37
N LEU A 514 -25.95 15.19 19.31
CA LEU A 514 -25.74 16.07 20.48
C LEU A 514 -27.06 16.66 21.00
N THR A 515 -27.90 17.16 20.12
CA THR A 515 -29.23 17.72 20.52
C THR A 515 -30.09 16.67 21.24
N ARG A 516 -30.02 15.41 20.81
CA ARG A 516 -30.72 14.32 21.51
C ARG A 516 -30.18 14.01 22.87
N ILE A 517 -28.83 13.97 23.00
CA ILE A 517 -28.19 13.74 24.30
C ILE A 517 -28.60 14.84 25.28
N PHE A 518 -28.58 16.12 24.85
CA PHE A 518 -28.99 17.26 25.68
C PHE A 518 -30.50 17.29 25.98
N ALA A 519 -31.34 16.94 24.99
CA ALA A 519 -32.80 16.86 25.19
C ALA A 519 -33.20 15.67 26.09
N GLY A 520 -32.51 14.53 25.93
CA GLY A 520 -32.73 13.35 26.78
C GLY A 520 -32.18 13.49 28.20
N GLY A 521 -31.23 14.37 28.44
CA GLY A 521 -30.61 14.60 29.75
C GLY A 521 -31.56 15.23 30.79
N GLN A 522 -32.66 15.84 30.38
CA GLN A 522 -33.71 16.31 31.29
C GLN A 522 -34.59 15.19 31.86
N CYS A 523 -34.58 13.98 31.27
CA CYS A 523 -35.38 12.85 31.74
C CYS A 523 -34.55 11.84 32.60
N LEU A 524 -33.21 12.03 32.70
CA LEU A 524 -32.31 11.13 33.45
C LEU A 524 -32.11 11.47 34.93
N THR A 525 -32.86 12.45 35.47
CA THR A 525 -32.71 12.87 36.91
C THR A 525 -33.50 12.02 37.91
N GLN A 526 -34.07 10.86 37.52
CA GLN A 526 -34.87 10.06 38.45
C GLN A 526 -34.47 8.63 38.66
N THR A 527 -33.22 8.25 38.48
CA THR A 527 -32.72 7.02 39.13
C THR A 527 -31.23 7.17 39.43
N PRO A 528 -30.83 7.06 40.72
CA PRO A 528 -29.40 7.02 41.03
C PRO A 528 -28.78 5.75 40.38
N PRO A 529 -27.63 5.82 39.77
CA PRO A 529 -26.95 4.63 39.28
C PRO A 529 -26.44 3.85 40.48
N GLN A 530 -27.19 2.87 40.95
CA GLN A 530 -26.69 1.80 41.77
C GLN A 530 -25.83 0.90 40.95
N SER A 531 -24.59 1.06 41.05
CA SER A 531 -23.42 0.19 40.99
C SER A 531 -22.25 0.93 40.39
N THR A 532 -21.28 1.24 41.19
CA THR A 532 -19.92 1.50 40.78
C THR A 532 -19.48 0.26 39.97
N SER A 533 -19.65 0.28 38.68
CA SER A 533 -19.16 -0.76 37.76
C SER A 533 -17.64 -0.71 37.86
N ARG A 534 -17.06 -1.50 38.76
CA ARG A 534 -15.63 -1.75 38.73
C ARG A 534 -15.31 -2.35 37.37
N TRP A 535 -14.43 -1.72 36.65
CA TRP A 535 -13.89 -2.26 35.39
C TRP A 535 -13.37 -3.67 35.69
N SER A 536 -13.75 -4.64 34.85
CA SER A 536 -13.13 -5.97 34.95
C SER A 536 -11.66 -5.83 34.62
N GLU A 537 -10.79 -6.61 35.27
CA GLU A 537 -9.33 -6.59 35.01
C GLU A 537 -9.01 -6.73 33.53
N LEU A 538 -9.75 -7.61 32.84
CA LEU A 538 -9.63 -7.83 31.40
C LEU A 538 -10.09 -6.62 30.57
N GLY A 539 -11.17 -5.95 31.00
CA GLY A 539 -11.66 -4.73 30.35
C GLY A 539 -10.66 -3.59 30.48
N LEU A 540 -10.04 -3.45 31.65
CA LEU A 540 -8.99 -2.45 31.89
C LEU A 540 -7.73 -2.76 31.06
N LEU A 541 -7.30 -4.03 30.99
CA LEU A 541 -6.19 -4.46 30.15
C LEU A 541 -6.45 -4.17 28.68
N SER A 542 -7.64 -4.52 28.18
CA SER A 542 -8.03 -4.26 26.78
C SER A 542 -8.01 -2.77 26.45
N PHE A 543 -8.51 -1.93 27.36
CA PHE A 543 -8.52 -0.49 27.20
C PHE A 543 -7.08 0.08 27.21
N LEU A 544 -6.31 -0.22 28.25
CA LEU A 544 -4.94 0.28 28.41
C LEU A 544 -4.03 -0.24 27.29
N GLY A 545 -4.19 -1.51 26.87
CA GLY A 545 -3.43 -2.08 25.76
C GLY A 545 -3.72 -1.40 24.43
N THR A 546 -5.00 -1.15 24.14
CA THR A 546 -5.39 -0.45 22.90
C THR A 546 -4.91 1.01 22.91
N VAL A 547 -5.08 1.72 24.01
CA VAL A 547 -4.58 3.11 24.16
C VAL A 547 -3.04 3.14 24.07
N GLY A 548 -2.37 2.23 24.75
CA GLY A 548 -0.90 2.13 24.72
C GLY A 548 -0.38 1.86 23.30
N HIS A 549 -1.03 0.96 22.55
CA HIS A 549 -0.72 0.72 21.15
C HIS A 549 -0.88 2.00 20.31
N VAL A 550 -2.04 2.68 20.41
CA VAL A 550 -2.29 3.91 19.65
C VAL A 550 -1.24 4.99 19.94
N LEU A 551 -0.86 5.15 21.20
CA LEU A 551 0.18 6.12 21.60
C LEU A 551 1.57 5.73 21.07
N SER A 552 1.87 4.43 21.00
CA SER A 552 3.15 3.94 20.49
C SER A 552 3.37 4.27 19.00
N LEU A 553 2.30 4.45 18.23
CA LEU A 553 2.38 4.82 16.80
C LEU A 553 2.98 6.23 16.57
N GLY A 554 3.23 7.01 17.63
CA GLY A 554 3.92 8.29 17.53
C GLY A 554 5.42 8.19 17.24
N ALA A 555 6.04 7.02 17.37
CA ALA A 555 7.46 6.82 17.13
C ALA A 555 7.70 5.82 15.98
N SER A 556 8.62 6.16 15.06
CA SER A 556 8.91 5.35 13.87
C SER A 556 9.36 3.92 14.20
N SER A 557 10.18 3.75 15.24
CA SER A 557 10.67 2.44 15.69
C SER A 557 9.53 1.51 16.15
N PHE A 558 8.49 2.05 16.77
CA PHE A 558 7.32 1.26 17.17
C PHE A 558 6.44 0.88 15.97
N ILE A 559 6.44 1.66 14.90
CA ILE A 559 5.72 1.32 13.67
C ILE A 559 6.47 0.23 12.90
N GLU A 560 7.80 0.34 12.80
CA GLU A 560 8.64 -0.67 12.15
C GLU A 560 8.56 -2.02 12.87
N GLU A 561 8.55 -1.99 14.19
CA GLU A 561 8.51 -3.18 15.05
C GLU A 561 7.10 -3.41 15.68
N GLU A 562 6.04 -2.93 15.06
CA GLU A 562 4.67 -3.01 15.59
C GLU A 562 4.22 -4.43 15.88
N HIS A 563 4.71 -5.41 15.13
CA HIS A 563 4.48 -6.84 15.39
C HIS A 563 4.90 -7.25 16.81
N GLN A 564 5.97 -6.65 17.38
CA GLN A 564 6.40 -6.92 18.77
C GLN A 564 5.37 -6.42 19.78
N THR A 565 4.76 -5.27 19.52
CA THR A 565 3.68 -4.71 20.36
C THR A 565 2.49 -5.67 20.39
N TRP A 566 2.07 -6.19 19.24
CA TRP A 566 0.97 -7.15 19.17
C TRP A 566 1.33 -8.48 19.83
N TYR A 567 2.53 -8.97 19.69
CA TYR A 567 3.00 -10.18 20.40
C TYR A 567 2.99 -9.98 21.90
N PHE A 568 3.43 -8.82 22.37
CA PHE A 568 3.38 -8.47 23.80
C PHE A 568 1.94 -8.42 24.30
N LEU A 569 1.04 -7.76 23.60
CA LEU A 569 -0.37 -7.64 23.99
C LEU A 569 -1.07 -9.00 24.03
N ILE A 570 -0.86 -9.87 23.03
CA ILE A 570 -1.43 -11.21 23.00
C ILE A 570 -0.87 -12.08 24.13
N ASN A 571 0.44 -12.04 24.39
CA ASN A 571 1.04 -12.78 25.52
C ASN A 571 0.45 -12.32 26.85
N THR A 572 0.31 -11.01 27.05
CA THR A 572 -0.28 -10.42 28.26
C THR A 572 -1.74 -10.80 28.40
N LEU A 573 -2.51 -10.80 27.28
CA LEU A 573 -3.90 -11.27 27.26
C LEU A 573 -3.99 -12.74 27.69
N CYS A 574 -3.17 -13.62 27.15
CA CYS A 574 -3.17 -15.04 27.52
C CYS A 574 -2.87 -15.24 29.02
N LEU A 575 -1.89 -14.50 29.58
CA LEU A 575 -1.57 -14.54 30.99
C LEU A 575 -2.72 -14.02 31.88
N ALA A 576 -3.38 -12.94 31.47
CA ALA A 576 -4.56 -12.41 32.16
C ALA A 576 -5.73 -13.40 32.13
N LEU A 577 -5.94 -14.09 31.01
CA LEU A 577 -6.93 -15.17 30.91
C LEU A 577 -6.58 -16.36 31.80
N CYS A 578 -5.29 -16.76 31.87
CA CYS A 578 -4.82 -17.77 32.82
C CYS A 578 -5.16 -17.39 34.28
N HIS A 579 -4.85 -16.16 34.66
CA HIS A 579 -5.12 -15.64 36.00
C HIS A 579 -6.63 -15.63 36.29
N GLN A 580 -7.44 -15.13 35.35
CA GLN A 580 -8.89 -15.11 35.51
C GLN A 580 -9.48 -16.54 35.68
N ILE A 581 -9.08 -17.49 34.83
CA ILE A 581 -9.54 -18.87 34.90
C ILE A 581 -9.10 -19.55 36.21
N TYR A 582 -7.84 -19.34 36.61
CA TYR A 582 -7.31 -19.84 37.88
C TYR A 582 -8.13 -19.32 39.06
N ARG A 583 -8.40 -18.02 39.08
CA ARG A 583 -9.20 -17.37 40.11
C ARG A 583 -10.62 -17.97 40.23
N HIS A 584 -11.30 -18.14 39.08
CA HIS A 584 -12.62 -18.77 39.05
C HIS A 584 -12.60 -20.26 39.40
N CYS A 585 -11.55 -21.00 39.06
CA CYS A 585 -11.50 -22.46 39.33
C CYS A 585 -11.08 -22.81 40.78
N PHE A 586 -10.25 -21.95 41.41
CA PHE A 586 -9.61 -22.33 42.71
C PHE A 586 -9.89 -21.41 43.87
N LEU A 587 -10.19 -20.11 43.63
CA LEU A 587 -10.34 -19.14 44.72
C LEU A 587 -11.82 -18.85 45.08
N GLY A 588 -12.81 -19.35 44.31
CA GLY A 588 -14.20 -19.00 44.51
C GLY A 588 -14.46 -17.48 44.44
N ASP A 589 -15.63 -17.04 44.02
CA ASP A 589 -15.99 -15.65 44.12
C ASP A 589 -16.34 -15.29 45.57
N ASP A 590 -15.36 -14.96 46.39
CA ASP A 590 -15.59 -14.40 47.75
C ASP A 590 -16.26 -13.01 47.74
N CYS A 591 -16.75 -12.57 46.59
CA CYS A 591 -17.53 -11.34 46.40
C CYS A 591 -18.98 -11.63 46.00
N ALA A 592 -19.62 -12.62 46.59
CA ALA A 592 -21.08 -12.63 46.62
C ALA A 592 -21.52 -11.47 47.55
N PRO A 593 -22.40 -10.56 47.11
CA PRO A 593 -22.92 -9.53 48.03
C PRO A 593 -23.59 -10.24 49.18
N GLN A 594 -23.11 -9.96 50.43
CA GLN A 594 -23.71 -10.38 51.64
C GLN A 594 -25.24 -10.11 51.53
N ARG A 595 -26.01 -11.17 51.52
CA ARG A 595 -27.45 -11.07 51.79
C ARG A 595 -27.59 -10.44 53.17
N CYS A 596 -28.10 -9.24 53.22
CA CYS A 596 -28.61 -8.65 54.46
C CYS A 596 -29.66 -9.63 55.08
N PRO A 597 -29.59 -9.95 56.35
CA PRO A 597 -30.59 -10.74 56.99
C PRO A 597 -31.89 -9.93 57.00
N HIS A 598 -32.91 -10.40 56.28
CA HIS A 598 -34.25 -9.89 56.45
C HIS A 598 -34.76 -10.31 57.85
N THR A 599 -34.85 -9.35 58.74
CA THR A 599 -35.68 -9.42 59.92
C THR A 599 -37.12 -9.60 59.45
N GLY A 600 -37.73 -10.70 59.97
CA GLY A 600 -39.10 -11.02 59.67
C GLY A 600 -40.05 -9.97 60.20
N GLU A 601 -41.08 -9.70 59.44
CA GLU A 601 -42.39 -9.34 59.94
C GLU A 601 -43.45 -10.06 59.10
N GLU A 602 -44.17 -10.86 59.83
CA GLU A 602 -45.32 -11.62 59.42
C GLU A 602 -46.48 -10.64 59.15
N PHE A 603 -47.16 -10.76 58.01
CA PHE A 603 -48.54 -10.29 57.89
C PHE A 603 -49.40 -11.28 57.10
N ASP A 604 -50.37 -11.81 57.84
CA ASP A 604 -51.48 -12.66 57.40
C ASP A 604 -52.33 -11.99 56.32
N GLY A 605 -52.89 -12.81 55.43
CA GLY A 605 -54.18 -12.45 54.88
C GLY A 605 -54.53 -12.95 53.46
N VAL A 606 -55.27 -14.04 53.49
CA VAL A 606 -56.45 -14.37 52.67
C VAL A 606 -56.27 -15.01 51.29
N ALA A 607 -56.59 -16.27 51.28
CA ALA A 607 -56.84 -17.09 50.12
C ALA A 607 -58.11 -16.68 49.35
N VAL A 608 -58.08 -16.72 48.03
CA VAL A 608 -59.28 -17.04 47.19
C VAL A 608 -58.85 -17.96 46.06
N ALA A 609 -59.44 -19.16 46.17
CA ALA A 609 -59.37 -20.15 45.12
C ALA A 609 -60.27 -19.81 43.94
N ARG A 610 -59.88 -20.14 42.73
CA ARG A 610 -60.85 -20.62 41.70
C ARG A 610 -60.20 -21.63 40.76
N GLN A 611 -60.81 -22.79 40.78
CA GLN A 611 -60.61 -23.91 39.88
C GLN A 611 -61.03 -23.65 38.45
N GLY A 612 -60.37 -24.27 37.51
CA GLY A 612 -60.79 -24.38 36.12
C GLY A 612 -59.98 -25.43 35.39
N LYS A 613 -60.34 -26.68 35.47
CA LYS A 613 -59.87 -27.83 34.67
C LYS A 613 -60.17 -27.61 33.20
N ARG A 614 -59.23 -27.91 32.29
CA ARG A 614 -59.45 -28.72 31.08
C ARG A 614 -58.18 -29.38 30.59
N ALA A 615 -58.31 -30.70 30.34
CA ALA A 615 -57.27 -31.58 29.92
C ALA A 615 -57.15 -31.65 28.38
N GLY A 616 -55.93 -31.99 27.86
CA GLY A 616 -55.65 -32.64 26.59
C GLY A 616 -54.51 -32.04 25.86
N PRO A 617 -53.81 -32.81 24.93
CA PRO A 617 -52.84 -33.86 25.31
C PRO A 617 -51.41 -33.55 24.88
N GLU A 618 -50.48 -34.28 25.37
CA GLU A 618 -49.10 -34.55 25.06
C GLU A 618 -48.46 -33.75 23.91
N GLY A 619 -47.52 -32.85 24.25
CA GLY A 619 -46.57 -32.20 23.38
C GLY A 619 -45.34 -31.88 24.18
N TRP A 620 -44.22 -32.43 23.79
CA TRP A 620 -42.86 -32.33 24.32
C TRP A 620 -42.50 -30.94 24.86
N GLU A 621 -42.62 -30.78 26.16
CA GLU A 621 -42.04 -29.62 26.84
C GLU A 621 -40.59 -29.90 27.14
N LEU A 622 -39.71 -29.25 26.35
CA LEU A 622 -38.34 -28.96 26.75
C LEU A 622 -38.35 -27.66 27.55
N SER A 623 -38.80 -27.72 28.82
CA SER A 623 -38.68 -26.60 29.72
C SER A 623 -37.21 -26.50 30.19
N HIS A 624 -36.44 -25.70 29.53
CA HIS A 624 -35.23 -25.18 30.13
C HIS A 624 -35.51 -23.82 30.79
N ALA A 625 -36.01 -23.91 32.03
CA ALA A 625 -35.82 -22.79 32.95
C ALA A 625 -34.31 -22.57 33.15
N PRO A 626 -33.81 -21.36 33.16
CA PRO A 626 -32.40 -21.10 33.42
C PRO A 626 -32.12 -21.44 34.89
N LYS A 627 -31.45 -22.54 35.10
CA LYS A 627 -30.79 -22.81 36.38
C LYS A 627 -29.56 -21.91 36.45
N ASP A 628 -29.61 -20.91 37.33
CA ASP A 628 -28.40 -20.31 37.86
C ASP A 628 -27.59 -21.35 38.62
N PRO A 629 -26.44 -21.74 38.12
CA PRO A 629 -25.21 -21.75 38.89
C PRO A 629 -24.05 -21.19 38.05
N SER A 630 -23.05 -20.61 38.68
CA SER A 630 -21.76 -20.26 38.08
C SER A 630 -21.30 -21.44 37.21
N SER A 631 -21.27 -21.25 35.90
CA SER A 631 -21.12 -22.33 34.92
C SER A 631 -19.76 -23.06 35.05
N LEU A 632 -18.78 -22.51 35.76
CA LEU A 632 -17.49 -23.13 36.02
C LEU A 632 -17.52 -24.09 37.23
N GLU A 633 -18.35 -23.88 38.24
CA GLU A 633 -18.51 -24.85 39.35
C GLU A 633 -19.14 -26.15 38.89
N ALA A 634 -19.87 -26.14 37.79
CA ALA A 634 -20.49 -27.34 37.21
C ALA A 634 -19.51 -28.15 36.34
N LEU A 635 -18.33 -27.60 35.96
CA LEU A 635 -17.32 -28.33 35.18
C LEU A 635 -16.58 -29.32 36.06
N ARG A 636 -16.87 -30.62 35.89
CA ARG A 636 -16.24 -31.74 36.62
C ARG A 636 -15.36 -32.55 35.67
N GLY A 637 -14.21 -33.02 36.17
CA GLY A 637 -13.35 -33.94 35.41
C GLY A 637 -12.47 -33.31 34.31
N PRO A 638 -12.36 -33.93 33.12
CA PRO A 638 -11.40 -33.53 32.10
C PRO A 638 -11.68 -32.15 31.49
N GLU A 639 -12.93 -31.69 31.48
CA GLU A 639 -13.31 -30.39 30.92
C GLU A 639 -12.68 -29.22 31.68
N ARG A 640 -12.58 -29.32 33.02
CA ARG A 640 -11.90 -28.31 33.85
C ARG A 640 -10.44 -28.17 33.51
N TRP A 641 -9.74 -29.28 33.26
CA TRP A 641 -8.34 -29.26 32.85
C TRP A 641 -8.16 -28.70 31.45
N MET A 642 -9.08 -28.94 30.51
CA MET A 642 -9.05 -28.37 29.19
C MET A 642 -9.24 -26.84 29.22
N VAL A 643 -10.15 -26.32 30.07
CA VAL A 643 -10.30 -24.87 30.27
C VAL A 643 -9.02 -24.26 30.87
N LEU A 644 -8.42 -24.89 31.89
CA LEU A 644 -7.18 -24.44 32.49
C LEU A 644 -5.98 -24.43 31.49
N ALA A 645 -5.93 -25.45 30.64
CA ALA A 645 -4.84 -25.59 29.66
C ALA A 645 -5.03 -24.66 28.42
N SER A 646 -6.27 -24.21 28.16
CA SER A 646 -6.59 -23.51 26.92
C SER A 646 -5.82 -22.22 26.68
N PRO A 647 -5.59 -21.29 27.64
CA PRO A 647 -4.79 -20.09 27.37
C PRO A 647 -3.31 -20.41 27.14
N TRP A 648 -2.80 -21.47 27.79
CA TRP A 648 -1.44 -21.94 27.56
C TRP A 648 -1.28 -22.53 26.17
N LEU A 649 -2.29 -23.24 25.67
CA LEU A 649 -2.31 -23.74 24.31
C LEU A 649 -2.34 -22.58 23.29
N VAL A 650 -3.17 -21.56 23.52
CA VAL A 650 -3.20 -20.34 22.69
C VAL A 650 -1.83 -19.65 22.69
N LEU A 651 -1.24 -19.50 23.86
CA LEU A 651 0.11 -18.93 24.01
C LEU A 651 1.16 -19.74 23.23
N ALA A 652 1.13 -21.07 23.33
CA ALA A 652 2.04 -21.95 22.59
C ALA A 652 1.84 -21.83 21.08
N CYS A 653 0.59 -21.79 20.59
CA CYS A 653 0.29 -21.55 19.18
C CYS A 653 0.86 -20.20 18.70
N CYS A 654 0.63 -19.13 19.46
CA CYS A 654 1.15 -17.80 19.09
C CYS A 654 2.69 -17.74 19.13
N ARG A 655 3.33 -18.46 20.04
CA ARG A 655 4.80 -18.57 20.09
C ARG A 655 5.35 -19.33 18.89
N LEU A 656 4.71 -20.42 18.48
CA LEU A 656 5.09 -21.17 17.29
C LEU A 656 4.92 -20.32 16.01
N LEU A 657 3.83 -19.59 15.90
CA LEU A 657 3.55 -18.69 14.77
C LEU A 657 4.64 -17.61 14.60
N ARG A 658 5.14 -17.07 15.69
CA ARG A 658 6.19 -16.08 15.65
C ARG A 658 7.50 -16.58 15.01
N SER A 659 7.79 -17.88 15.10
CA SER A 659 9.00 -18.46 14.51
C SER A 659 8.89 -18.80 13.03
N LEU A 660 7.68 -18.83 12.48
CA LEU A 660 7.43 -19.14 11.08
C LEU A 660 7.75 -17.98 10.13
N ASN A 661 7.42 -16.75 10.52
CA ASN A 661 7.67 -15.54 9.74
C ASN A 661 8.33 -14.51 10.66
N GLN A 662 9.61 -14.27 10.47
CA GLN A 662 10.33 -13.25 11.22
C GLN A 662 10.29 -11.94 10.43
N THR A 663 9.53 -10.98 10.93
CA THR A 663 9.44 -9.63 10.37
C THR A 663 10.19 -8.65 11.28
N GLY A 664 10.81 -7.63 10.69
CA GLY A 664 11.49 -6.57 11.42
C GLY A 664 13.00 -6.51 11.16
N VAL A 665 13.55 -5.29 11.19
CA VAL A 665 14.94 -4.98 10.83
C VAL A 665 15.95 -5.66 11.76
N GLN A 666 15.62 -5.79 13.05
CA GLN A 666 16.52 -6.40 14.05
C GLN A 666 16.71 -7.91 13.86
N TRP A 667 15.82 -8.56 13.11
CA TRP A 667 15.76 -10.00 12.95
C TRP A 667 16.18 -10.48 11.56
N ALA A 668 16.56 -9.57 10.67
CA ALA A 668 16.97 -9.89 9.29
C ALA A 668 18.13 -10.91 9.21
N HIS A 669 18.92 -11.06 10.28
CA HIS A 669 20.03 -12.02 10.34
C HIS A 669 19.67 -13.36 10.99
N ARG A 670 18.43 -13.55 11.46
CA ARG A 670 17.99 -14.83 12.02
C ARG A 670 17.39 -15.71 10.95
N PRO A 671 17.64 -17.03 10.98
CA PRO A 671 17.00 -17.93 10.02
C PRO A 671 15.47 -17.87 10.20
N ASP A 672 14.80 -17.51 9.12
CA ASP A 672 13.33 -17.56 9.01
C ASP A 672 12.93 -18.97 8.62
N LEU A 673 12.09 -19.61 9.43
CA LEU A 673 11.63 -20.98 9.17
C LEU A 673 10.79 -21.03 7.87
N GLY A 674 10.04 -19.97 7.56
CA GLY A 674 9.27 -19.85 6.31
C GLY A 674 10.19 -19.83 5.10
N HIS A 675 11.26 -19.05 5.14
CA HIS A 675 12.26 -19.01 4.08
C HIS A 675 13.00 -20.35 3.94
N TRP A 676 13.36 -21.00 5.05
CA TRP A 676 13.97 -22.32 5.05
C TRP A 676 13.07 -23.37 4.39
N LEU A 677 11.76 -23.38 4.73
CA LEU A 677 10.79 -24.31 4.14
C LEU A 677 10.56 -24.09 2.63
N THR A 678 10.71 -22.86 2.14
CA THR A 678 10.48 -22.54 0.71
C THR A 678 11.71 -22.78 -0.15
N SER A 679 12.88 -23.11 0.44
CA SER A 679 14.08 -23.43 -0.33
C SER A 679 13.90 -24.71 -1.15
N SER A 680 14.63 -24.83 -2.26
CA SER A 680 14.55 -25.96 -3.18
C SER A 680 14.79 -27.32 -2.51
N ASP A 681 15.60 -27.35 -1.43
CA ASP A 681 16.05 -28.56 -0.77
C ASP A 681 15.01 -29.14 0.22
N HIS A 682 14.04 -28.31 0.64
CA HIS A 682 13.04 -28.65 1.65
C HIS A 682 11.61 -28.77 1.08
N LYS A 683 11.49 -28.98 -0.23
CA LYS A 683 10.16 -29.15 -0.88
C LYS A 683 9.36 -30.34 -0.37
N ALA A 684 10.04 -31.41 0.06
CA ALA A 684 9.37 -32.60 0.60
C ALA A 684 8.69 -32.28 1.94
N GLU A 685 9.41 -31.61 2.85
CA GLU A 685 8.91 -31.18 4.15
C GLU A 685 7.73 -30.20 3.99
N LEU A 686 7.87 -29.23 3.08
CA LEU A 686 6.79 -28.28 2.77
C LEU A 686 5.56 -29.01 2.22
N SER A 687 5.73 -30.04 1.39
CA SER A 687 4.62 -30.80 0.81
C SER A 687 3.85 -31.58 1.88
N VAL A 688 4.54 -32.23 2.79
CA VAL A 688 3.93 -32.94 3.93
C VAL A 688 3.20 -31.93 4.85
N LEU A 689 3.84 -30.82 5.16
CA LEU A 689 3.25 -29.78 6.01
C LEU A 689 2.02 -29.16 5.38
N ALA A 690 2.04 -28.90 4.07
CA ALA A 690 0.89 -28.40 3.32
C ALA A 690 -0.28 -29.39 3.34
N ALA A 691 -0.04 -30.68 3.07
CA ALA A 691 -1.05 -31.72 3.07
C ALA A 691 -1.69 -31.87 4.48
N LEU A 692 -0.88 -31.89 5.53
CA LEU A 692 -1.37 -31.93 6.90
C LEU A 692 -2.19 -30.68 7.24
N SER A 693 -1.73 -29.49 6.84
CA SER A 693 -2.41 -28.22 7.06
C SER A 693 -3.78 -28.21 6.38
N LEU A 694 -3.87 -28.60 5.11
CA LEU A 694 -5.14 -28.65 4.37
C LEU A 694 -6.11 -29.68 5.01
N THR A 695 -5.61 -30.82 5.45
CA THR A 695 -6.41 -31.81 6.18
C THR A 695 -6.96 -31.24 7.50
N MET A 696 -6.13 -30.53 8.26
CA MET A 696 -6.55 -29.90 9.51
C MET A 696 -7.57 -28.77 9.28
N ILE A 697 -7.38 -27.96 8.22
CA ILE A 697 -8.38 -26.95 7.82
C ILE A 697 -9.73 -27.62 7.56
N PHE A 698 -9.76 -28.73 6.82
CA PHE A 698 -10.99 -29.49 6.60
C PHE A 698 -11.65 -29.91 7.90
N VAL A 699 -10.91 -30.52 8.82
CA VAL A 699 -11.42 -31.00 10.12
C VAL A 699 -12.02 -29.85 10.95
N LEU A 700 -11.37 -28.67 10.95
CA LEU A 700 -11.83 -27.53 11.75
C LEU A 700 -13.08 -26.86 11.14
N VAL A 701 -13.14 -26.75 9.81
CA VAL A 701 -14.17 -25.98 9.10
C VAL A 701 -15.46 -26.77 8.90
N GLN A 702 -15.37 -28.09 8.60
CA GLN A 702 -16.51 -28.91 8.18
C GLN A 702 -17.65 -29.07 9.21
N LYS A 703 -17.35 -28.89 10.51
CA LYS A 703 -18.23 -29.27 11.60
C LYS A 703 -19.65 -28.68 11.53
N ARG A 704 -19.79 -27.48 10.96
CA ARG A 704 -21.04 -26.72 10.90
C ARG A 704 -21.56 -26.48 9.49
N CYS A 705 -20.88 -27.03 8.47
CA CYS A 705 -21.29 -26.90 7.07
C CYS A 705 -22.38 -27.92 6.70
N SER A 706 -23.20 -27.58 5.71
CA SER A 706 -24.10 -28.54 5.04
C SER A 706 -23.29 -29.63 4.33
N LEU A 707 -23.92 -30.75 3.99
CA LEU A 707 -23.24 -31.87 3.32
C LEU A 707 -22.63 -31.43 1.97
N THR A 708 -23.37 -30.62 1.21
CA THR A 708 -22.91 -30.07 -0.07
C THR A 708 -21.67 -29.18 0.10
N SER A 709 -21.67 -28.32 1.10
CA SER A 709 -20.53 -27.45 1.41
C SER A 709 -19.34 -28.22 1.97
N LYS A 710 -19.54 -29.31 2.73
CA LYS A 710 -18.44 -30.21 3.16
C LYS A 710 -17.72 -30.82 1.95
N VAL A 711 -18.49 -31.33 0.99
CA VAL A 711 -17.94 -31.90 -0.23
C VAL A 711 -17.22 -30.82 -1.05
N ALA A 712 -17.81 -29.64 -1.18
CA ALA A 712 -17.20 -28.51 -1.88
C ALA A 712 -15.88 -28.06 -1.22
N VAL A 713 -15.82 -27.97 0.11
CA VAL A 713 -14.58 -27.66 0.86
C VAL A 713 -13.52 -28.75 0.62
N ALA A 714 -13.90 -30.05 0.65
CA ALA A 714 -12.95 -31.13 0.43
C ALA A 714 -12.31 -31.06 -0.98
N PHE A 715 -13.14 -30.89 -2.02
CA PHE A 715 -12.63 -30.74 -3.38
C PHE A 715 -11.84 -29.43 -3.59
N GLY A 716 -12.28 -28.34 -2.96
CA GLY A 716 -11.55 -27.07 -2.98
C GLY A 716 -10.15 -27.19 -2.36
N LEU A 717 -10.01 -27.85 -1.21
CA LEU A 717 -8.72 -28.06 -0.54
C LEU A 717 -7.82 -29.02 -1.36
N LEU A 718 -8.40 -30.07 -1.96
CA LEU A 718 -7.66 -30.93 -2.89
C LEU A 718 -7.17 -30.12 -4.11
N GLY A 719 -8.04 -29.28 -4.68
CA GLY A 719 -7.69 -28.39 -5.77
C GLY A 719 -6.56 -27.42 -5.40
N ILE A 720 -6.50 -26.91 -4.16
CA ILE A 720 -5.39 -26.06 -3.68
C ILE A 720 -4.09 -26.87 -3.68
N TYR A 721 -4.08 -28.10 -3.22
CA TYR A 721 -2.88 -28.94 -3.29
C TYR A 721 -2.42 -29.15 -4.72
N CYS A 722 -3.34 -29.48 -5.64
CA CYS A 722 -3.06 -29.62 -7.07
C CYS A 722 -2.51 -28.32 -7.68
N TYR A 723 -3.09 -27.18 -7.35
CA TYR A 723 -2.61 -25.86 -7.77
C TYR A 723 -1.15 -25.62 -7.32
N ARG A 724 -0.85 -25.87 -6.05
CA ARG A 724 0.50 -25.70 -5.49
C ARG A 724 1.52 -26.66 -6.12
N ALA A 725 1.10 -27.87 -6.47
CA ALA A 725 1.94 -28.81 -7.20
C ALA A 725 2.17 -28.37 -8.66
N ALA A 726 1.14 -27.85 -9.32
CA ALA A 726 1.22 -27.38 -10.69
C ALA A 726 2.20 -26.21 -10.86
N ILE A 727 2.24 -25.28 -9.90
CA ILE A 727 3.20 -24.15 -9.89
C ILE A 727 4.57 -24.53 -9.30
N GLY A 728 4.79 -25.78 -8.92
CA GLY A 728 6.09 -26.30 -8.46
C GLY A 728 6.45 -25.98 -7.00
N ASN A 729 5.49 -25.47 -6.20
CA ASN A 729 5.71 -25.15 -4.78
C ASN A 729 5.75 -26.40 -3.89
N VAL A 730 4.98 -27.45 -4.22
CA VAL A 730 4.95 -28.73 -3.51
C VAL A 730 5.13 -29.87 -4.49
N LEU A 731 5.53 -31.05 -3.99
CA LEU A 731 5.77 -32.24 -4.81
C LEU A 731 4.44 -32.99 -5.06
N PHE A 732 4.26 -33.45 -6.28
CA PHE A 732 3.26 -34.46 -6.60
C PHE A 732 3.85 -35.86 -6.36
N PRO A 733 3.15 -36.82 -5.72
CA PRO A 733 3.72 -38.13 -5.39
C PRO A 733 4.28 -38.97 -6.55
N TRP A 734 3.85 -38.64 -7.78
CA TRP A 734 4.23 -39.36 -9.04
C TRP A 734 4.91 -38.47 -10.10
N GLN A 735 5.25 -37.25 -9.77
CA GLN A 735 5.93 -36.34 -10.71
C GLN A 735 7.45 -36.52 -10.55
N GLN A 736 8.10 -37.17 -11.50
CA GLN A 736 9.54 -37.44 -11.45
C GLN A 736 10.43 -36.35 -12.07
N ASP A 737 9.89 -35.43 -12.87
CA ASP A 737 10.67 -34.40 -13.57
C ASP A 737 10.08 -32.99 -13.41
N ASN A 738 10.96 -32.02 -13.10
CA ASN A 738 10.67 -30.59 -12.99
C ASN A 738 10.34 -29.88 -14.33
N LYS A 739 10.00 -30.59 -15.39
CA LYS A 739 9.91 -30.03 -16.75
C LYS A 739 8.56 -29.41 -17.08
N ASP A 740 7.50 -29.70 -16.34
CA ASP A 740 6.16 -29.23 -16.66
C ASP A 740 5.55 -28.37 -15.55
N ILE A 741 6.23 -27.26 -15.23
CA ILE A 741 5.65 -26.23 -14.35
C ILE A 741 4.62 -25.46 -15.17
N SER A 742 3.34 -25.63 -14.82
CA SER A 742 2.24 -24.89 -15.44
C SER A 742 1.97 -23.59 -14.66
N LYS A 743 1.27 -22.64 -15.27
CA LYS A 743 0.81 -21.43 -14.58
C LYS A 743 -0.27 -21.71 -13.53
N GLY A 744 -0.76 -22.96 -13.39
CA GLY A 744 -1.76 -23.38 -12.42
C GLY A 744 -3.13 -22.69 -12.56
N ILE A 745 -3.41 -22.06 -13.71
CA ILE A 745 -4.63 -21.26 -13.93
C ILE A 745 -5.89 -22.12 -13.84
N THR A 746 -5.85 -23.32 -14.46
CA THR A 746 -7.00 -24.24 -14.48
C THR A 746 -7.33 -24.74 -13.09
N GLU A 747 -6.31 -25.13 -12.33
CA GLU A 747 -6.44 -25.64 -10.97
C GLU A 747 -6.95 -24.53 -10.02
N ALA A 748 -6.46 -23.33 -10.14
CA ALA A 748 -6.95 -22.19 -9.35
C ALA A 748 -8.41 -21.86 -9.69
N ARG A 749 -8.78 -21.85 -10.98
CA ARG A 749 -10.18 -21.63 -11.40
C ARG A 749 -11.11 -22.74 -10.89
N PHE A 750 -10.63 -23.97 -10.86
CA PHE A 750 -11.36 -25.07 -10.24
C PHE A 750 -11.68 -24.80 -8.76
N VAL A 751 -10.70 -24.30 -7.99
CA VAL A 751 -10.91 -23.90 -6.60
C VAL A 751 -11.91 -22.75 -6.49
N TYR A 752 -11.83 -21.73 -7.35
CA TYR A 752 -12.77 -20.60 -7.33
C TYR A 752 -14.23 -21.02 -7.54
N VAL A 753 -14.48 -22.05 -8.34
CA VAL A 753 -15.85 -22.57 -8.51
C VAL A 753 -16.42 -23.04 -7.16
N PHE A 754 -15.63 -23.73 -6.33
CA PHE A 754 -16.08 -24.15 -4.99
C PHE A 754 -16.17 -22.99 -4.02
N VAL A 755 -15.23 -22.06 -4.02
CA VAL A 755 -15.28 -20.84 -3.20
C VAL A 755 -16.58 -20.07 -3.48
N LEU A 756 -16.84 -19.76 -4.75
CA LEU A 756 -18.05 -19.03 -5.16
C LEU A 756 -19.33 -19.83 -4.89
N GLY A 757 -19.30 -21.16 -5.08
CA GLY A 757 -20.42 -22.04 -4.76
C GLY A 757 -20.77 -22.02 -3.27
N ILE A 758 -19.78 -22.10 -2.38
CA ILE A 758 -19.98 -22.05 -0.92
C ILE A 758 -20.46 -20.65 -0.50
N LEU A 759 -19.86 -19.58 -1.01
CA LEU A 759 -20.30 -18.21 -0.72
C LEU A 759 -21.73 -17.95 -1.20
N PHE A 760 -22.10 -18.47 -2.37
CA PHE A 760 -23.47 -18.36 -2.90
C PHE A 760 -24.47 -19.14 -2.04
N THR A 761 -24.16 -20.38 -1.64
CA THR A 761 -25.05 -21.18 -0.77
C THR A 761 -25.23 -20.50 0.59
N GLY A 762 -24.14 -20.03 1.21
CA GLY A 762 -24.22 -19.30 2.47
C GLY A 762 -25.03 -18.01 2.39
N THR A 763 -24.84 -17.23 1.33
CA THR A 763 -25.63 -16.01 1.10
C THR A 763 -27.09 -16.31 0.83
N LYS A 764 -27.39 -17.36 0.05
CA LYS A 764 -28.76 -17.83 -0.19
C LYS A 764 -29.46 -18.25 1.10
N ASP A 765 -28.77 -18.97 1.98
CA ASP A 765 -29.35 -19.41 3.26
C ASP A 765 -29.57 -18.24 4.21
N LEU A 766 -28.68 -17.25 4.20
CA LEU A 766 -28.91 -15.98 4.91
C LEU A 766 -30.13 -15.25 4.39
N LEU A 767 -30.30 -15.11 3.08
CA LEU A 767 -31.47 -14.45 2.45
C LEU A 767 -32.76 -15.22 2.74
N LYS A 768 -32.74 -16.55 2.70
CA LYS A 768 -33.91 -17.37 3.08
C LYS A 768 -34.29 -17.18 4.52
N SER A 769 -33.35 -17.14 5.45
CA SER A 769 -33.61 -16.90 6.87
C SER A 769 -34.22 -15.53 7.14
N GLN A 770 -34.06 -14.57 6.23
CA GLN A 770 -34.69 -13.26 6.30
C GLN A 770 -36.13 -13.24 5.80
N ILE A 771 -36.42 -14.01 4.74
CA ILE A 771 -37.75 -14.04 4.10
C ILE A 771 -38.72 -14.92 4.92
N ILE A 772 -38.22 -15.98 5.53
CA ILE A 772 -39.00 -16.90 6.37
C ILE A 772 -38.64 -16.57 7.83
N ALA A 773 -39.39 -15.68 8.44
CA ALA A 773 -39.18 -15.23 9.80
C ALA A 773 -38.94 -16.43 10.76
N ALA A 774 -37.76 -16.47 11.40
CA ALA A 774 -37.36 -17.33 12.52
C ALA A 774 -36.60 -18.62 12.23
N ASP A 775 -35.97 -18.86 11.09
CA ASP A 775 -35.03 -19.99 11.02
C ASP A 775 -33.62 -19.60 11.48
N PHE A 776 -33.44 -19.60 12.80
CA PHE A 776 -32.13 -19.33 13.45
C PHE A 776 -31.04 -20.31 13.01
N THR A 777 -31.41 -21.54 12.69
CA THR A 777 -30.50 -22.60 12.24
C THR A 777 -29.97 -22.30 10.85
N ALA A 778 -30.81 -21.87 9.90
CA ALA A 778 -30.40 -21.50 8.56
C ALA A 778 -29.45 -20.29 8.57
N ARG A 779 -29.71 -19.29 9.44
CA ARG A 779 -28.86 -18.12 9.60
C ARG A 779 -27.44 -18.47 10.09
N THR A 780 -27.35 -19.32 11.10
CA THR A 780 -26.05 -19.76 11.66
C THR A 780 -25.27 -20.62 10.69
N VAL A 781 -25.96 -21.51 9.96
CA VAL A 781 -25.33 -22.33 8.91
C VAL A 781 -24.82 -21.45 7.75
N GLY A 782 -25.64 -20.52 7.26
CA GLY A 782 -25.28 -19.63 6.17
C GLY A 782 -24.05 -18.76 6.49
N LEU A 783 -23.99 -18.18 7.70
CA LEU A 783 -22.82 -17.41 8.14
C LEU A 783 -21.57 -18.28 8.25
N TRP A 784 -21.70 -19.51 8.74
CA TRP A 784 -20.57 -20.43 8.84
C TRP A 784 -20.07 -20.89 7.47
N GLU A 785 -20.97 -21.08 6.51
CA GLU A 785 -20.61 -21.37 5.12
C GLU A 785 -19.85 -20.21 4.47
N ILE A 786 -20.27 -18.96 4.69
CA ILE A 786 -19.52 -17.79 4.23
C ILE A 786 -18.12 -17.77 4.85
N HIS A 787 -18.01 -18.00 6.17
CA HIS A 787 -16.69 -18.10 6.82
C HIS A 787 -15.83 -19.20 6.19
N SER A 788 -16.42 -20.35 5.90
CA SER A 788 -15.73 -21.50 5.27
C SER A 788 -15.25 -21.19 3.86
N GLY A 789 -16.06 -20.47 3.08
CA GLY A 789 -15.67 -19.98 1.76
C GLY A 789 -14.51 -19.00 1.81
N LEU A 790 -14.51 -18.07 2.79
CA LEU A 790 -13.40 -17.12 3.02
C LEU A 790 -12.13 -17.85 3.47
N VAL A 791 -12.24 -18.90 4.32
CA VAL A 791 -11.08 -19.73 4.70
C VAL A 791 -10.50 -20.46 3.50
N LEU A 792 -11.34 -21.00 2.62
CA LEU A 792 -10.89 -21.68 1.40
C LEU A 792 -10.19 -20.71 0.45
N LEU A 793 -10.72 -19.49 0.29
CA LEU A 793 -10.09 -18.43 -0.49
C LEU A 793 -8.75 -18.03 0.12
N ALA A 794 -8.66 -17.85 1.43
CA ALA A 794 -7.41 -17.55 2.12
C ALA A 794 -6.36 -18.67 1.92
N ALA A 795 -6.76 -19.93 2.02
CA ALA A 795 -5.86 -21.08 1.79
C ALA A 795 -5.32 -21.14 0.36
N LEU A 796 -6.11 -20.68 -0.64
CA LEU A 796 -5.67 -20.59 -2.02
C LEU A 796 -4.62 -19.48 -2.21
N LEU A 797 -4.85 -18.29 -1.63
CA LEU A 797 -4.07 -17.09 -1.90
C LEU A 797 -2.80 -16.98 -1.03
N LEU A 798 -2.82 -17.47 0.21
CA LEU A 798 -1.67 -17.41 1.11
C LEU A 798 -0.49 -18.24 0.58
N ARG A 799 0.72 -17.81 0.84
CA ARG A 799 1.95 -18.56 0.51
C ARG A 799 1.91 -19.96 1.17
N PRO A 800 2.49 -21.00 0.55
CA PRO A 800 2.34 -22.38 1.04
C PRO A 800 2.86 -22.60 2.47
N HIS A 801 3.95 -21.91 2.88
CA HIS A 801 4.46 -21.95 4.26
C HIS A 801 3.54 -21.23 5.27
N ASN A 802 2.55 -20.45 4.82
CA ASN A 802 1.54 -19.80 5.66
C ASN A 802 0.27 -20.64 5.88
N LEU A 803 0.15 -21.82 5.26
CA LEU A 803 -0.97 -22.74 5.56
C LEU A 803 -1.02 -23.16 7.04
N PRO A 804 0.11 -23.47 7.73
CA PRO A 804 0.12 -23.70 9.17
C PRO A 804 -0.36 -22.49 9.98
N VAL A 805 -0.09 -21.27 9.53
CA VAL A 805 -0.58 -20.05 10.18
C VAL A 805 -2.11 -20.02 10.17
N LEU A 806 -2.71 -20.34 9.04
CA LEU A 806 -4.17 -20.45 8.92
C LEU A 806 -4.75 -21.54 9.83
N VAL A 807 -4.13 -22.73 9.88
CA VAL A 807 -4.52 -23.83 10.79
C VAL A 807 -4.49 -23.37 12.24
N LEU A 808 -3.41 -22.74 12.66
CA LEU A 808 -3.26 -22.29 14.05
C LEU A 808 -4.24 -21.16 14.38
N SER A 809 -4.54 -20.27 13.42
CA SER A 809 -5.60 -19.25 13.55
C SER A 809 -6.95 -19.88 13.84
N LEU A 810 -7.38 -20.85 13.02
CA LEU A 810 -8.65 -21.57 13.20
C LEU A 810 -8.67 -22.37 14.52
N THR A 811 -7.54 -22.94 14.91
CA THR A 811 -7.40 -23.65 16.20
C THR A 811 -7.58 -22.69 17.36
N VAL A 812 -6.92 -21.52 17.33
CA VAL A 812 -7.07 -20.49 18.37
C VAL A 812 -8.53 -20.01 18.45
N GLN A 813 -9.17 -19.73 17.30
CA GLN A 813 -10.60 -19.38 17.28
C GLN A 813 -11.48 -20.46 17.95
N THR A 814 -11.22 -21.73 17.65
CA THR A 814 -11.96 -22.86 18.22
C THR A 814 -11.73 -22.98 19.73
N VAL A 815 -10.48 -22.91 20.17
CA VAL A 815 -10.10 -22.99 21.59
C VAL A 815 -10.68 -21.83 22.38
N MET A 816 -10.54 -20.60 21.89
CA MET A 816 -11.10 -19.40 22.54
C MET A 816 -12.62 -19.51 22.68
N THR A 817 -13.31 -19.96 21.63
CA THR A 817 -14.77 -20.11 21.65
C THR A 817 -15.24 -21.18 22.66
N GLN A 818 -14.64 -22.38 22.62
CA GLN A 818 -15.13 -23.53 23.35
C GLN A 818 -14.73 -23.50 24.82
N PHE A 819 -13.51 -23.03 25.11
CA PHE A 819 -12.95 -23.20 26.46
C PHE A 819 -12.76 -21.88 27.22
N ILE A 820 -12.90 -20.70 26.54
CA ILE A 820 -12.69 -19.41 27.18
C ILE A 820 -13.95 -18.54 27.12
N TRP A 821 -14.42 -18.16 25.95
CA TRP A 821 -15.52 -17.17 25.84
C TRP A 821 -16.87 -17.72 26.35
N ARG A 822 -17.22 -18.94 25.99
CA ARG A 822 -18.47 -19.59 26.44
C ARG A 822 -18.45 -19.89 27.93
N PRO A 823 -17.45 -20.59 28.49
CA PRO A 823 -17.44 -20.90 29.90
C PRO A 823 -17.38 -19.69 30.83
N LEU A 824 -16.60 -18.65 30.45
CA LEU A 824 -16.45 -17.43 31.23
C LEU A 824 -17.55 -16.38 30.94
N ARG A 825 -18.47 -16.64 30.02
CA ARG A 825 -19.56 -15.72 29.62
C ARG A 825 -19.11 -14.30 29.39
N HIS A 826 -18.01 -14.13 28.63
CA HIS A 826 -17.50 -12.81 28.30
C HIS A 826 -18.54 -11.99 27.51
N GLY A 827 -18.70 -10.71 27.89
CA GLY A 827 -19.60 -9.80 27.19
C GLY A 827 -19.16 -9.52 25.74
N ALA A 828 -20.12 -9.20 24.87
CA ALA A 828 -19.89 -8.95 23.44
C ALA A 828 -18.79 -7.91 23.15
N ALA A 829 -18.68 -6.86 23.95
CA ALA A 829 -17.64 -5.83 23.78
C ALA A 829 -16.23 -6.40 24.02
N ALA A 830 -16.01 -7.17 25.10
CA ALA A 830 -14.72 -7.77 25.40
C ALA A 830 -14.31 -8.79 24.30
N VAL A 831 -15.27 -9.62 23.87
CA VAL A 831 -15.04 -10.57 22.77
C VAL A 831 -14.68 -9.84 21.47
N THR A 832 -15.32 -8.71 21.16
CA THR A 832 -15.03 -7.91 19.97
C THR A 832 -13.62 -7.35 20.00
N VAL A 833 -13.17 -6.80 21.15
CA VAL A 833 -11.80 -6.27 21.29
C VAL A 833 -10.78 -7.41 21.16
N MET A 834 -11.03 -8.57 21.77
CA MET A 834 -10.14 -9.73 21.62
C MET A 834 -10.05 -10.20 20.16
N HIS A 835 -11.16 -10.24 19.42
CA HIS A 835 -11.14 -10.56 18.00
C HIS A 835 -10.33 -9.56 17.19
N TYR A 836 -10.43 -8.27 17.49
CA TYR A 836 -9.62 -7.24 16.87
C TYR A 836 -8.12 -7.46 17.16
N TRP A 837 -7.74 -7.71 18.41
CA TRP A 837 -6.34 -7.95 18.79
C TRP A 837 -5.77 -9.19 18.10
N PHE A 838 -6.50 -10.28 18.08
CA PHE A 838 -6.07 -11.48 17.35
C PHE A 838 -6.01 -11.24 15.84
N GLY A 839 -6.97 -10.52 15.28
CA GLY A 839 -6.95 -10.16 13.86
C GLY A 839 -5.68 -9.38 13.48
N GLN A 840 -5.31 -8.37 14.29
CA GLN A 840 -4.07 -7.61 14.10
C GLN A 840 -2.82 -8.50 14.28
N ALA A 841 -2.76 -9.33 15.32
CA ALA A 841 -1.64 -10.23 15.53
C ALA A 841 -1.48 -11.21 14.36
N PHE A 842 -2.59 -11.77 13.83
CA PHE A 842 -2.54 -12.70 12.71
C PHE A 842 -2.17 -12.03 11.38
N PHE A 843 -2.43 -10.73 11.21
CA PHE A 843 -1.89 -9.96 10.09
C PHE A 843 -0.35 -10.04 10.07
N TYR A 844 0.30 -9.84 11.21
CA TYR A 844 1.77 -9.93 11.31
C TYR A 844 2.29 -11.38 11.29
N PHE A 845 1.56 -12.35 11.83
CA PHE A 845 1.95 -13.76 11.78
C PHE A 845 2.03 -14.32 10.35
N GLN A 846 1.34 -13.71 9.39
CA GLN A 846 1.40 -14.07 7.97
C GLN A 846 2.67 -13.54 7.26
N GLY A 847 3.56 -12.86 7.96
CA GLY A 847 4.76 -12.23 7.40
C GLY A 847 4.53 -10.82 6.88
N ASN A 848 3.34 -10.24 7.08
CA ASN A 848 3.09 -8.84 6.75
C ASN A 848 3.82 -7.91 7.73
N SER A 849 4.20 -6.75 7.25
CA SER A 849 4.70 -5.64 8.06
C SER A 849 4.07 -4.33 7.59
N ASN A 850 4.45 -3.23 8.20
CA ASN A 850 4.03 -1.89 7.76
C ASN A 850 4.80 -1.40 6.51
N SER A 851 5.59 -2.26 5.89
CA SER A 851 6.30 -1.97 4.64
C SER A 851 5.50 -2.46 3.43
N ILE A 852 5.42 -1.65 2.39
CA ILE A 852 4.77 -2.01 1.11
C ILE A 852 5.47 -3.22 0.47
N ALA A 853 6.77 -3.39 0.72
CA ALA A 853 7.57 -4.51 0.23
C ALA A 853 7.06 -5.90 0.67
N THR A 854 6.25 -6.00 1.73
CA THR A 854 5.73 -7.28 2.23
C THR A 854 4.41 -7.69 1.60
N VAL A 855 3.79 -6.84 0.77
CA VAL A 855 2.55 -7.16 0.05
C VAL A 855 2.85 -8.23 -1.00
N ASP A 856 2.11 -9.33 -0.95
CA ASP A 856 2.22 -10.39 -1.95
C ASP A 856 1.37 -10.07 -3.20
N ILE A 857 2.01 -9.44 -4.18
CA ILE A 857 1.37 -9.07 -5.45
C ILE A 857 0.97 -10.33 -6.23
N SER A 858 1.71 -11.45 -6.10
CA SER A 858 1.43 -12.68 -6.83
C SER A 858 0.05 -13.27 -6.50
N ALA A 859 -0.45 -13.04 -5.29
CA ALA A 859 -1.80 -13.43 -4.89
C ALA A 859 -2.90 -12.81 -5.77
N GLY A 860 -2.66 -11.61 -6.31
CA GLY A 860 -3.60 -10.90 -7.18
C GLY A 860 -3.82 -11.56 -8.54
N PHE A 861 -2.93 -12.44 -8.96
CA PHE A 861 -2.97 -13.08 -10.29
C PHE A 861 -3.33 -14.56 -10.26
N VAL A 862 -3.59 -15.13 -9.11
CA VAL A 862 -3.96 -16.53 -8.95
C VAL A 862 -5.22 -16.84 -9.78
N GLY A 863 -5.11 -17.71 -10.77
CA GLY A 863 -6.22 -18.12 -11.66
C GLY A 863 -6.57 -17.14 -12.78
N LEU A 864 -5.85 -16.01 -12.92
CA LEU A 864 -6.02 -15.08 -14.01
C LEU A 864 -5.06 -15.43 -15.17
N ASP A 865 -5.52 -15.31 -16.40
CA ASP A 865 -4.73 -15.51 -17.61
C ASP A 865 -4.27 -14.18 -18.25
N ALA A 866 -4.89 -13.08 -17.84
CA ALA A 866 -4.55 -11.73 -18.25
C ALA A 866 -4.74 -10.76 -17.08
N TYR A 867 -4.13 -9.60 -17.18
CA TYR A 867 -4.29 -8.55 -16.19
C TYR A 867 -5.74 -8.04 -16.16
N MET A 868 -6.39 -8.20 -15.02
CA MET A 868 -7.69 -7.63 -14.72
C MET A 868 -7.58 -6.82 -13.42
N GLU A 869 -7.61 -5.50 -13.53
CA GLU A 869 -7.30 -4.56 -12.44
C GLU A 869 -8.15 -4.81 -11.18
N ILE A 870 -9.48 -4.84 -11.31
CA ILE A 870 -10.39 -4.98 -10.16
C ILE A 870 -10.24 -6.33 -9.46
N PRO A 871 -10.27 -7.49 -10.14
CA PRO A 871 -10.01 -8.78 -9.51
C PRO A 871 -8.64 -8.86 -8.85
N ALA A 872 -7.58 -8.38 -9.51
CA ALA A 872 -6.23 -8.41 -8.97
C ALA A 872 -6.12 -7.59 -7.68
N MET A 873 -6.66 -6.37 -7.66
CA MET A 873 -6.69 -5.52 -6.47
C MET A 873 -7.46 -6.17 -5.32
N PHE A 874 -8.62 -6.78 -5.62
CA PHE A 874 -9.43 -7.46 -4.61
C PHE A 874 -8.70 -8.66 -4.00
N LEU A 875 -8.10 -9.51 -4.84
CA LEU A 875 -7.38 -10.71 -4.38
C LEU A 875 -6.14 -10.35 -3.55
N THR A 876 -5.37 -9.36 -4.00
CA THR A 876 -4.20 -8.86 -3.25
C THR A 876 -4.62 -8.27 -1.90
N ALA A 877 -5.67 -7.43 -1.87
CA ALA A 877 -6.19 -6.86 -0.64
C ALA A 877 -6.73 -7.94 0.30
N PHE A 878 -7.46 -8.93 -0.23
CA PHE A 878 -7.97 -10.03 0.57
C PHE A 878 -6.82 -10.90 1.13
N ALA A 879 -5.81 -11.23 0.34
CA ALA A 879 -4.65 -11.99 0.80
C ALA A 879 -3.94 -11.26 1.95
N THR A 880 -3.68 -9.96 1.80
CA THR A 880 -3.03 -9.12 2.79
C THR A 880 -3.81 -9.05 4.11
N TYR A 881 -5.13 -8.82 4.02
CA TYR A 881 -6.01 -8.66 5.20
C TYR A 881 -6.76 -9.94 5.60
N SER A 882 -6.36 -11.10 5.12
CA SER A 882 -7.05 -12.38 5.41
C SER A 882 -7.11 -12.68 6.92
N GLY A 883 -6.09 -12.35 7.70
CA GLY A 883 -6.11 -12.46 9.16
C GLY A 883 -7.28 -11.67 9.79
N PRO A 884 -7.28 -10.34 9.71
CA PRO A 884 -8.38 -9.50 10.21
C PRO A 884 -9.76 -9.91 9.68
N VAL A 885 -9.88 -10.23 8.38
CA VAL A 885 -11.16 -10.62 7.76
C VAL A 885 -11.70 -11.93 8.33
N LEU A 886 -10.85 -12.94 8.51
CA LEU A 886 -11.25 -14.22 9.08
C LEU A 886 -11.63 -14.10 10.56
N TRP A 887 -10.95 -13.24 11.32
CA TRP A 887 -11.31 -12.97 12.70
C TRP A 887 -12.61 -12.17 12.81
N ALA A 888 -12.84 -11.18 11.95
CA ALA A 888 -14.11 -10.45 11.89
C ALA A 888 -15.28 -11.35 11.48
N SER A 889 -15.12 -12.22 10.49
CA SER A 889 -16.16 -13.16 10.07
C SER A 889 -16.48 -14.20 11.18
N HIS A 890 -15.45 -14.64 11.93
CA HIS A 890 -15.64 -15.50 13.10
C HIS A 890 -16.40 -14.79 14.23
N LEU A 891 -16.08 -13.49 14.48
CA LEU A 891 -16.81 -12.67 15.45
C LEU A 891 -18.32 -12.63 15.14
N VAL A 892 -18.66 -12.38 13.88
CA VAL A 892 -20.06 -12.35 13.41
C VAL A 892 -20.74 -13.69 13.68
N ASN A 893 -20.08 -14.80 13.35
CA ASN A 893 -20.56 -16.15 13.61
C ASN A 893 -20.80 -16.41 15.11
N PHE A 894 -19.82 -16.04 15.94
CA PHE A 894 -19.88 -16.24 17.38
C PHE A 894 -21.05 -15.45 17.98
N LEU A 895 -21.13 -14.16 17.72
CA LEU A 895 -22.16 -13.31 18.31
C LEU A 895 -23.57 -13.66 17.83
N THR A 896 -23.72 -14.07 16.58
CA THR A 896 -25.01 -14.53 16.05
C THR A 896 -25.42 -15.86 16.67
N SER A 897 -24.49 -16.76 16.98
CA SER A 897 -24.80 -18.07 17.61
C SER A 897 -25.13 -17.96 19.10
N GLU A 898 -24.64 -16.94 19.81
CA GLU A 898 -24.84 -16.74 21.24
C GLU A 898 -26.04 -15.82 21.57
N ALA A 899 -26.40 -14.93 20.64
CA ALA A 899 -27.45 -13.96 20.90
C ALA A 899 -28.78 -14.34 20.25
N SER A 900 -29.82 -14.48 21.05
CA SER A 900 -31.21 -14.63 20.59
C SER A 900 -31.79 -13.34 19.96
N SER A 901 -31.07 -12.23 19.97
CA SER A 901 -31.54 -10.92 19.50
C SER A 901 -30.67 -10.36 18.37
N GLY A 902 -31.31 -9.87 17.30
CA GLY A 902 -30.62 -9.25 16.17
C GLY A 902 -29.78 -8.01 16.53
N SER A 903 -30.02 -7.40 17.70
CA SER A 903 -29.26 -6.24 18.17
C SER A 903 -27.77 -6.53 18.48
N ALA A 904 -27.39 -7.80 18.71
CA ALA A 904 -26.02 -8.15 19.05
C ALA A 904 -25.07 -7.99 17.87
N LEU A 905 -25.52 -8.29 16.65
CA LEU A 905 -24.71 -8.14 15.44
C LEU A 905 -24.44 -6.65 15.15
N ARG A 906 -25.45 -5.79 15.24
CA ARG A 906 -25.30 -4.35 15.07
C ARG A 906 -24.34 -3.75 16.10
N ARG A 907 -24.44 -4.18 17.36
CA ARG A 907 -23.50 -3.75 18.42
C ARG A 907 -22.07 -4.20 18.13
N ALA A 908 -21.89 -5.42 17.64
CA ALA A 908 -20.58 -5.91 17.29
C ALA A 908 -19.94 -5.12 16.13
N CYS A 909 -20.70 -4.90 15.06
CA CYS A 909 -20.26 -4.05 13.95
C CYS A 909 -19.89 -2.65 14.43
N PHE A 910 -20.71 -2.08 15.29
CA PHE A 910 -20.44 -0.76 15.87
C PHE A 910 -19.16 -0.74 16.73
N CYS A 911 -19.02 -1.71 17.66
CA CYS A 911 -17.83 -1.84 18.51
C CYS A 911 -16.57 -2.07 17.68
N TYR A 912 -16.65 -2.92 16.65
CA TYR A 912 -15.51 -3.20 15.78
C TYR A 912 -15.12 -1.98 14.96
N ALA A 913 -16.09 -1.28 14.36
CA ALA A 913 -15.86 -0.02 13.65
C ALA A 913 -15.24 1.05 14.54
N LEU A 914 -15.71 1.18 15.79
CA LEU A 914 -15.15 2.11 16.77
C LEU A 914 -13.68 1.76 17.10
N VAL A 915 -13.40 0.50 17.40
CA VAL A 915 -12.04 0.05 17.75
C VAL A 915 -11.08 0.23 16.57
N CYS A 916 -11.51 0.02 15.32
CA CYS A 916 -10.69 0.28 14.13
C CYS A 916 -10.51 1.77 13.84
N SER A 917 -11.52 2.61 14.08
CA SER A 917 -11.45 4.03 13.72
C SER A 917 -10.62 4.88 14.69
N VAL A 918 -10.46 4.45 15.95
CA VAL A 918 -9.63 5.17 16.94
C VAL A 918 -8.15 5.23 16.54
N PRO A 919 -7.47 4.11 16.22
CA PRO A 919 -6.08 4.15 15.74
C PRO A 919 -5.90 5.02 14.50
N VAL A 920 -6.78 4.86 13.50
CA VAL A 920 -6.72 5.64 12.26
C VAL A 920 -6.85 7.14 12.52
N SER A 921 -7.80 7.52 13.36
CA SER A 921 -8.07 8.93 13.67
C SER A 921 -6.91 9.61 14.39
N VAL A 922 -6.33 8.93 15.38
CA VAL A 922 -5.15 9.44 16.09
C VAL A 922 -3.95 9.49 15.15
N TYR A 923 -3.80 8.45 14.34
CA TYR A 923 -2.67 8.31 13.44
C TYR A 923 -2.67 9.35 12.31
N ILE A 924 -3.82 9.68 11.72
CA ILE A 924 -3.91 10.74 10.70
C ILE A 924 -3.51 12.11 11.27
N VAL A 925 -3.86 12.41 12.53
CA VAL A 925 -3.43 13.64 13.21
C VAL A 925 -1.92 13.63 13.40
N MET A 926 -1.35 12.50 13.87
CA MET A 926 0.09 12.36 14.04
C MET A 926 0.87 12.51 12.74
N VAL A 927 0.45 11.83 11.68
CA VAL A 927 1.09 11.92 10.35
C VAL A 927 1.02 13.35 9.80
N THR A 928 -0.13 14.00 9.94
CA THR A 928 -0.29 15.40 9.53
C THR A 928 0.65 16.33 10.28
N SER A 929 0.85 16.10 11.59
CA SER A 929 1.76 16.85 12.43
C SER A 929 3.23 16.57 12.10
N LEU A 930 3.56 15.30 11.84
CA LEU A 930 4.91 14.82 11.54
C LEU A 930 5.25 14.84 10.04
N ARG A 931 4.48 15.54 9.20
CA ARG A 931 4.65 15.56 7.74
C ARG A 931 6.05 15.96 7.27
N TYR A 932 6.84 16.66 8.08
CA TYR A 932 8.23 17.01 7.77
C TYR A 932 9.26 16.05 8.39
N HIS A 933 8.79 14.96 9.02
CA HIS A 933 9.68 13.98 9.63
C HIS A 933 10.49 13.24 8.56
N LEU A 934 11.73 12.85 8.87
CA LEU A 934 12.65 12.19 7.94
C LEU A 934 12.05 10.89 7.36
N PHE A 935 11.36 10.11 8.18
CA PHE A 935 10.77 8.82 7.82
C PHE A 935 9.30 8.89 7.37
N ILE A 936 8.82 10.07 6.97
CA ILE A 936 7.41 10.24 6.56
C ILE A 936 7.04 9.31 5.39
N TRP A 937 7.93 9.14 4.41
CA TRP A 937 7.69 8.34 3.22
C TRP A 937 7.96 6.84 3.40
N SER A 938 8.93 6.49 4.25
CA SER A 938 9.35 5.09 4.43
C SER A 938 8.55 4.34 5.50
N VAL A 939 8.07 5.04 6.53
CA VAL A 939 7.42 4.41 7.70
C VAL A 939 6.00 4.92 7.92
N PHE A 940 5.82 6.24 8.03
CA PHE A 940 4.52 6.79 8.43
C PHE A 940 3.45 6.69 7.33
N SER A 941 3.78 6.98 6.07
CA SER A 941 2.80 6.94 4.98
C SER A 941 2.36 5.52 4.60
N PRO A 942 3.24 4.50 4.53
CA PRO A 942 2.81 3.11 4.36
C PRO A 942 1.86 2.64 5.45
N LYS A 943 2.16 2.94 6.72
CA LYS A 943 1.26 2.60 7.84
C LYS A 943 -0.12 3.26 7.69
N LEU A 944 -0.16 4.53 7.28
CA LEU A 944 -1.44 5.23 7.04
C LEU A 944 -2.24 4.54 5.93
N LEU A 945 -1.58 4.09 4.87
CA LEU A 945 -2.22 3.34 3.79
C LEU A 945 -2.82 2.02 4.31
N TYR A 946 -2.08 1.26 5.11
CA TYR A 946 -2.56 0.01 5.71
C TYR A 946 -3.77 0.23 6.62
N GLU A 947 -3.71 1.22 7.51
CA GLU A 947 -4.83 1.54 8.40
C GLU A 947 -6.06 2.04 7.63
N GLY A 948 -5.85 2.87 6.62
CA GLY A 948 -6.93 3.35 5.75
C GLY A 948 -7.62 2.21 4.99
N MET A 949 -6.86 1.29 4.42
CA MET A 949 -7.40 0.11 3.73
C MET A 949 -8.12 -0.84 4.70
N HIS A 950 -7.58 -1.07 5.89
CA HIS A 950 -8.25 -1.87 6.92
C HIS A 950 -9.59 -1.25 7.33
N LEU A 951 -9.64 0.07 7.52
CA LEU A 951 -10.88 0.78 7.82
C LEU A 951 -11.91 0.66 6.69
N LEU A 952 -11.49 0.79 5.42
CA LEU A 952 -12.37 0.64 4.26
C LEU A 952 -12.96 -0.77 4.17
N ILE A 953 -12.14 -1.80 4.34
CA ILE A 953 -12.58 -3.20 4.36
C ILE A 953 -13.56 -3.43 5.52
N THR A 954 -13.24 -2.93 6.71
CA THR A 954 -14.10 -3.01 7.89
C THR A 954 -15.44 -2.32 7.64
N ALA A 955 -15.43 -1.11 7.07
CA ALA A 955 -16.65 -0.38 6.73
C ALA A 955 -17.52 -1.16 5.73
N ALA A 956 -16.92 -1.73 4.68
CA ALA A 956 -17.63 -2.52 3.70
C ALA A 956 -18.29 -3.77 4.33
N VAL A 957 -17.57 -4.48 5.19
CA VAL A 957 -18.08 -5.66 5.91
C VAL A 957 -19.19 -5.27 6.88
N CYS A 958 -19.03 -4.20 7.66
CA CYS A 958 -20.04 -3.71 8.59
C CYS A 958 -21.31 -3.23 7.85
N ILE A 959 -21.18 -2.52 6.74
CA ILE A 959 -22.32 -2.09 5.93
C ILE A 959 -23.07 -3.30 5.38
N PHE A 960 -22.35 -4.29 4.84
CA PHE A 960 -22.94 -5.52 4.32
C PHE A 960 -23.78 -6.23 5.38
N PHE A 961 -23.22 -6.51 6.56
CA PHE A 961 -23.94 -7.20 7.63
C PHE A 961 -25.06 -6.37 8.24
N THR A 962 -24.92 -5.05 8.35
CA THR A 962 -25.96 -4.16 8.85
C THR A 962 -27.13 -4.06 7.87
N ALA A 963 -26.86 -3.94 6.58
CA ALA A 963 -27.90 -3.94 5.54
C ALA A 963 -28.68 -5.26 5.53
N MET A 964 -28.00 -6.39 5.72
CA MET A 964 -28.63 -7.70 5.83
C MET A 964 -29.51 -7.84 7.09
N ASP A 965 -29.25 -7.09 8.17
CA ASP A 965 -30.01 -7.15 9.42
C ASP A 965 -31.24 -6.22 9.42
N GLN A 966 -31.22 -5.09 8.69
CA GLN A 966 -32.33 -4.11 8.66
C GLN A 966 -33.60 -4.60 7.96
N THR A 967 -33.52 -5.62 7.12
CA THR A 967 -34.71 -6.16 6.45
C THR A 967 -35.67 -6.87 7.43
N ASN A 968 -35.22 -7.22 8.63
CA ASN A 968 -36.00 -7.91 9.65
C ASN A 968 -36.90 -7.02 10.54
N THR A 969 -36.74 -5.69 10.48
CA THR A 969 -37.53 -4.78 11.34
C THR A 969 -38.74 -4.16 10.64
N LYS A 970 -38.96 -4.48 9.36
CA LYS A 970 -40.10 -3.96 8.57
C LYS A 970 -41.20 -4.98 8.25
N SER A 971 -41.16 -6.20 8.78
CA SER A 971 -42.23 -7.22 8.65
C SER A 971 -43.03 -7.41 9.94
#